data_150fe30ec1c57711d696aab5ec0fd7a1
#
_entry.id   150fe30ec1c57711d696aab5ec0fd7a1
#
_cell.length_a   1.000
_cell.length_b   1.000
_cell.length_c   1.000
_cell.angle_alpha   90.00
_cell.angle_beta   90.00
_cell.angle_gamma   90.00
#
_symmetry.space_group_name_H-M   'P 1'
#
loop_
_entity.id
_entity.type
_entity.pdbx_description
1 polymer ?
#
loop_
_entity_poly.entity_id
_entity_poly.type
_entity_poly.pdbx_seq_one_letter_code
_entity_poly.pdbx_strand_id
1 'polypeptide(L)'
;MIDPRNPDYQDTPAAPGRAVFGYRPASIPARPEVSVITPYYNVGPLFHETARCLLNQSLQDWEWIIVDDGSTDPAAIETLDRYRNMDPRIRVIDLPENRGTSAAKNEAYVRVRSDLIFQLDSDDLIEPTMLEKMAWCLRTNPEFGMVHSYTIGFGNEEYLWRRGFHGGTAILKENPIVPLVLMRKSVFEDVGGYQEDNREGLEDWEFWIAAADKGHWGATIPEFLSWYRRKAAHCDRWPNWDGGNRQTAFHQYLRKKYTNAFGGRFPKVQAKWHAPFEDALTESALSNPLARDNPRILMVLPWLRMGGADKWNLDLVKQLRSRGWGVSIVTTLRGEQTWLSEFARHTPDIFVMDRFVRDPDVPAFLRHMIESRRPSIVMVSNSWFGYDIIPFLRSVCPSPAYVDLSHIEEESWHNGGHPRRGVGMQDQLDLNIVISKHLKQWMVARGADPSRIEVSYCNVDHEYWTRNPEVRTDVRCELGIGTDESVILFAGRLCAQKQPNVLAKTLLRVAQSGKQFTAIIAGDGPDSPWLRSFVDEHKLASQVKLLGEVSSDRVRDLMSAADIYFLPSSWEGIALSFYEAMSMELAVVGAIVGGQLELVTPDCGILLPKADEDTEITAYADAIGSLMAEPARIKALGRTARDRIK
;
A
#
# COMPACT_ATOMS: atom_id res chain seq x y z
N MET A 1 1.20 -4.88 5.16
CA MET A 1 2.02 -6.01 4.68
C MET A 1 1.06 -7.05 4.18
N ILE A 2 1.27 -7.58 2.98
CA ILE A 2 0.46 -8.67 2.47
C ILE A 2 0.77 -9.88 3.36
N ASP A 3 -0.23 -10.42 4.04
CA ASP A 3 -0.08 -11.66 4.79
C ASP A 3 -0.61 -12.81 3.90
N PRO A 4 0.24 -13.71 3.40
CA PRO A 4 -0.19 -14.82 2.54
C PRO A 4 -1.11 -15.79 3.29
N ARG A 5 -1.14 -15.76 4.61
CA ARG A 5 -2.04 -16.56 5.45
C ARG A 5 -3.44 -15.96 5.54
N ASN A 6 -3.63 -14.72 5.05
CA ASN A 6 -4.97 -14.15 4.94
C ASN A 6 -5.71 -14.82 3.77
N PRO A 7 -6.76 -15.64 4.02
CA PRO A 7 -7.50 -16.31 2.96
C PRO A 7 -8.13 -15.31 1.97
N ASP A 8 -8.49 -14.12 2.41
CA ASP A 8 -9.06 -13.07 1.56
C ASP A 8 -8.06 -12.56 0.52
N TYR A 9 -6.76 -12.65 0.80
CA TYR A 9 -5.73 -12.21 -0.15
C TYR A 9 -5.63 -13.11 -1.39
N GLN A 10 -5.78 -14.42 -1.22
CA GLN A 10 -5.71 -15.38 -2.33
C GLN A 10 -6.94 -15.32 -3.24
N ASP A 11 -8.07 -14.89 -2.72
CA ASP A 11 -9.34 -14.81 -3.44
C ASP A 11 -9.64 -13.41 -3.99
N THR A 12 -8.83 -12.40 -3.64
CA THR A 12 -9.01 -11.04 -4.15
C THR A 12 -8.60 -10.92 -5.62
N PRO A 13 -9.18 -10.00 -6.39
CA PRO A 13 -8.72 -9.67 -7.74
C PRO A 13 -7.25 -9.28 -7.83
N ALA A 14 -6.65 -8.86 -6.72
CA ALA A 14 -5.24 -8.48 -6.62
C ALA A 14 -4.28 -9.67 -6.42
N ALA A 15 -4.78 -10.90 -6.23
CA ALA A 15 -3.91 -12.05 -6.07
C ALA A 15 -3.15 -12.36 -7.37
N PRO A 16 -1.82 -12.56 -7.31
CA PRO A 16 -1.02 -12.91 -8.47
C PRO A 16 -1.59 -14.12 -9.21
N GLY A 17 -1.56 -14.08 -10.55
CA GLY A 17 -2.03 -15.16 -11.40
C GLY A 17 -3.55 -15.35 -11.46
N ARG A 18 -4.33 -14.67 -10.64
CA ARG A 18 -5.80 -14.81 -10.60
C ARG A 18 -6.55 -13.65 -11.23
N ALA A 19 -6.00 -12.43 -11.15
CA ALA A 19 -6.63 -11.23 -11.67
C ALA A 19 -5.99 -10.76 -12.98
N VAL A 20 -6.81 -10.15 -13.84
CA VAL A 20 -6.37 -9.49 -15.06
C VAL A 20 -6.55 -7.99 -14.86
N PHE A 21 -5.43 -7.23 -14.90
CA PHE A 21 -5.45 -5.79 -14.70
C PHE A 21 -5.53 -4.99 -16.01
N GLY A 22 -5.47 -5.68 -17.14
CA GLY A 22 -5.63 -5.08 -18.46
C GLY A 22 -4.47 -4.20 -18.91
N TYR A 23 -3.27 -4.37 -18.36
CA TYR A 23 -2.08 -3.71 -18.88
C TYR A 23 -1.71 -4.31 -20.23
N ARG A 24 -1.54 -3.45 -21.22
CA ARG A 24 -1.13 -3.83 -22.58
C ARG A 24 -0.15 -2.80 -23.11
N PRO A 25 0.84 -3.20 -23.92
CA PRO A 25 1.70 -2.23 -24.57
C PRO A 25 0.92 -1.44 -25.62
N ALA A 26 1.27 -0.19 -25.83
CA ALA A 26 0.73 0.61 -26.93
C ALA A 26 1.23 0.10 -28.29
N SER A 27 2.44 -0.47 -28.30
CA SER A 27 3.07 -1.11 -29.46
C SER A 27 4.07 -2.15 -28.99
N ILE A 28 4.35 -3.17 -29.82
CA ILE A 28 5.40 -4.15 -29.50
C ILE A 28 6.76 -3.50 -29.74
N PRO A 29 7.65 -3.45 -28.74
CA PRO A 29 8.94 -2.81 -28.86
C PRO A 29 9.89 -3.64 -29.73
N ALA A 30 10.73 -2.95 -30.53
CA ALA A 30 11.78 -3.60 -31.32
C ALA A 30 12.89 -4.17 -30.44
N ARG A 31 13.24 -3.44 -29.37
CA ARG A 31 14.16 -3.85 -28.31
C ARG A 31 13.47 -3.74 -26.97
N PRO A 32 13.21 -4.86 -26.28
CA PRO A 32 12.51 -4.84 -25.00
C PRO A 32 13.40 -4.28 -23.88
N GLU A 33 12.75 -3.69 -22.86
CA GLU A 33 13.42 -3.27 -21.61
C GLU A 33 13.89 -4.47 -20.79
N VAL A 34 13.11 -5.54 -20.78
CA VAL A 34 13.42 -6.76 -20.02
C VAL A 34 13.22 -8.00 -20.90
N SER A 35 14.21 -8.90 -20.90
CA SER A 35 14.04 -10.25 -21.40
C SER A 35 13.71 -11.18 -20.22
N VAL A 36 12.53 -11.78 -20.23
CA VAL A 36 12.12 -12.79 -19.25
C VAL A 36 12.54 -14.15 -19.76
N ILE A 37 13.18 -14.97 -18.93
CA ILE A 37 13.57 -16.35 -19.27
C ILE A 37 12.89 -17.33 -18.33
N THR A 38 12.35 -18.42 -18.90
CA THR A 38 11.64 -19.45 -18.13
C THR A 38 12.10 -20.84 -18.59
N PRO A 39 12.74 -21.64 -17.75
CA PRO A 39 12.90 -23.06 -17.99
C PRO A 39 11.55 -23.78 -17.77
N TYR A 40 11.18 -24.63 -18.69
CA TYR A 40 9.92 -25.38 -18.64
C TYR A 40 10.19 -26.88 -18.80
N TYR A 41 9.65 -27.70 -17.89
CA TYR A 41 9.71 -29.15 -18.00
C TYR A 41 8.54 -29.80 -17.25
N ASN A 42 7.60 -30.39 -17.95
CA ASN A 42 6.46 -31.16 -17.42
C ASN A 42 5.64 -30.41 -16.34
N VAL A 43 5.45 -29.09 -16.48
CA VAL A 43 4.75 -28.25 -15.49
C VAL A 43 3.22 -28.36 -15.61
N GLY A 44 2.71 -28.42 -16.85
CA GLY A 44 1.29 -28.52 -17.11
C GLY A 44 0.47 -27.28 -16.71
N PRO A 45 -0.80 -27.45 -16.28
CA PRO A 45 -1.74 -26.34 -16.08
C PRO A 45 -1.34 -25.27 -15.07
N LEU A 46 -0.44 -25.55 -14.12
CA LEU A 46 0.09 -24.55 -13.18
C LEU A 46 0.77 -23.39 -13.89
N PHE A 47 1.33 -23.64 -15.07
CA PHE A 47 1.98 -22.61 -15.88
C PHE A 47 1.03 -21.48 -16.30
N HIS A 48 -0.29 -21.72 -16.35
CA HIS A 48 -1.25 -20.66 -16.64
C HIS A 48 -1.26 -19.55 -15.59
N GLU A 49 -0.98 -19.87 -14.32
CA GLU A 49 -0.91 -18.87 -13.25
C GLU A 49 0.34 -17.99 -13.44
N THR A 50 1.49 -18.62 -13.70
CA THR A 50 2.77 -17.93 -13.98
C THR A 50 2.65 -17.02 -15.20
N ALA A 51 2.10 -17.55 -16.31
CA ALA A 51 1.89 -16.79 -17.53
C ALA A 51 0.97 -15.58 -17.30
N ARG A 52 -0.10 -15.74 -16.55
CA ARG A 52 -1.01 -14.66 -16.21
C ARG A 52 -0.31 -13.55 -15.40
N CYS A 53 0.56 -13.92 -14.47
CA CYS A 53 1.34 -12.94 -13.71
C CYS A 53 2.23 -12.08 -14.61
N LEU A 54 2.93 -12.69 -15.58
CA LEU A 54 3.80 -11.95 -16.49
C LEU A 54 2.98 -11.09 -17.48
N LEU A 55 1.93 -11.62 -18.05
CA LEU A 55 1.06 -10.88 -18.97
C LEU A 55 0.41 -9.66 -18.31
N ASN A 56 0.21 -9.69 -16.99
CA ASN A 56 -0.40 -8.63 -16.21
C ASN A 56 0.61 -7.67 -15.55
N GLN A 57 1.89 -7.74 -15.90
CA GLN A 57 2.86 -6.79 -15.35
C GLN A 57 2.56 -5.35 -15.77
N SER A 58 2.82 -4.39 -14.90
CA SER A 58 2.71 -2.95 -15.21
C SER A 58 3.78 -2.49 -16.19
N LEU A 59 4.95 -3.10 -16.18
CA LEU A 59 5.92 -2.98 -17.28
C LEU A 59 5.50 -3.94 -18.39
N GLN A 60 5.16 -3.40 -19.56
CA GLN A 60 4.75 -4.18 -20.72
C GLN A 60 5.80 -4.25 -21.83
N ASP A 61 6.90 -3.53 -21.65
CA ASP A 61 8.04 -3.54 -22.58
C ASP A 61 9.00 -4.70 -22.24
N TRP A 62 8.55 -5.93 -22.53
CA TRP A 62 9.32 -7.17 -22.30
C TRP A 62 9.21 -8.13 -23.48
N GLU A 63 10.17 -9.08 -23.58
CA GLU A 63 10.05 -10.32 -24.32
C GLU A 63 10.09 -11.50 -23.35
N TRP A 64 9.52 -12.63 -23.75
CA TRP A 64 9.51 -13.85 -22.94
C TRP A 64 10.06 -15.04 -23.74
N ILE A 65 11.14 -15.62 -23.26
CA ILE A 65 11.81 -16.79 -23.84
C ILE A 65 11.55 -17.97 -22.92
N ILE A 66 10.74 -18.91 -23.38
CA ILE A 66 10.42 -20.16 -22.68
C ILE A 66 11.23 -21.26 -23.33
N VAL A 67 12.02 -22.00 -22.56
CA VAL A 67 12.78 -23.15 -23.06
C VAL A 67 12.15 -24.41 -22.52
N ASP A 68 11.51 -25.17 -23.41
CA ASP A 68 11.03 -26.53 -23.12
C ASP A 68 12.19 -27.50 -23.08
N ASP A 69 12.53 -27.95 -21.90
CA ASP A 69 13.65 -28.87 -21.65
C ASP A 69 13.27 -30.34 -21.91
N GLY A 70 12.64 -30.58 -23.07
CA GLY A 70 12.26 -31.91 -23.53
C GLY A 70 11.08 -32.50 -22.74
N SER A 71 10.02 -31.75 -22.56
CA SER A 71 8.80 -32.25 -21.90
C SER A 71 8.22 -33.47 -22.59
N THR A 72 7.75 -34.43 -21.79
CA THR A 72 7.17 -35.70 -22.22
C THR A 72 5.72 -35.88 -21.79
N ASP A 73 5.24 -35.10 -20.83
CA ASP A 73 3.86 -35.12 -20.37
C ASP A 73 2.95 -34.43 -21.42
N PRO A 74 1.95 -35.13 -22.00
CA PRO A 74 1.02 -34.56 -22.98
C PRO A 74 0.28 -33.30 -22.46
N ALA A 75 -0.11 -33.27 -21.19
CA ALA A 75 -0.78 -32.10 -20.61
C ALA A 75 0.16 -30.89 -20.50
N ALA A 76 1.45 -31.11 -20.24
CA ALA A 76 2.44 -30.06 -20.21
C ALA A 76 2.71 -29.49 -21.62
N ILE A 77 2.81 -30.36 -22.63
CA ILE A 77 3.01 -29.99 -24.04
C ILE A 77 1.79 -29.18 -24.51
N GLU A 78 0.56 -29.69 -24.31
CA GLU A 78 -0.69 -28.96 -24.66
C GLU A 78 -0.77 -27.60 -24.00
N THR A 79 -0.38 -27.52 -22.74
CA THR A 79 -0.35 -26.25 -22.00
C THR A 79 0.60 -25.25 -22.67
N LEU A 80 1.81 -25.66 -22.99
CA LEU A 80 2.82 -24.79 -23.60
C LEU A 80 2.44 -24.37 -25.01
N ASP A 81 1.83 -25.25 -25.81
CA ASP A 81 1.41 -24.95 -27.17
C ASP A 81 0.42 -23.77 -27.26
N ARG A 82 -0.37 -23.52 -26.22
CA ARG A 82 -1.28 -22.37 -26.16
C ARG A 82 -0.51 -21.03 -26.18
N TYR A 83 0.73 -20.99 -25.73
CA TYR A 83 1.53 -19.77 -25.65
C TYR A 83 2.39 -19.52 -26.90
N ARG A 84 2.62 -20.51 -27.75
CA ARG A 84 3.51 -20.39 -28.94
C ARG A 84 3.14 -19.26 -29.89
N ASN A 85 1.84 -19.00 -30.06
CA ASN A 85 1.33 -17.99 -31.00
C ASN A 85 0.36 -17.00 -30.33
N MET A 86 0.31 -16.97 -29.00
CA MET A 86 -0.64 -16.16 -28.26
C MET A 86 -0.25 -14.67 -28.25
N ASP A 87 1.04 -14.38 -28.17
CA ASP A 87 1.58 -13.02 -28.09
C ASP A 87 2.92 -12.99 -28.84
N PRO A 88 3.16 -12.01 -29.73
CA PRO A 88 4.41 -11.92 -30.50
C PRO A 88 5.66 -11.68 -29.67
N ARG A 89 5.50 -11.33 -28.40
CA ARG A 89 6.61 -11.18 -27.44
C ARG A 89 7.06 -12.50 -26.84
N ILE A 90 6.28 -13.59 -27.01
CA ILE A 90 6.58 -14.93 -26.48
C ILE A 90 7.29 -15.76 -27.55
N ARG A 91 8.38 -16.36 -27.15
CA ARG A 91 9.14 -17.31 -27.97
C ARG A 91 9.35 -18.59 -27.20
N VAL A 92 8.91 -19.71 -27.73
CA VAL A 92 9.12 -21.04 -27.17
C VAL A 92 10.22 -21.73 -27.96
N ILE A 93 11.16 -22.33 -27.25
CA ILE A 93 12.32 -23.06 -27.79
C ILE A 93 12.27 -24.48 -27.25
N ASP A 94 12.29 -25.47 -28.14
CA ASP A 94 12.23 -26.87 -27.74
C ASP A 94 13.63 -27.49 -27.76
N LEU A 95 14.03 -28.10 -26.65
CA LEU A 95 15.19 -28.96 -26.59
C LEU A 95 14.78 -30.41 -26.90
N PRO A 96 15.63 -31.18 -27.60
CA PRO A 96 15.30 -32.53 -27.99
C PRO A 96 15.21 -33.51 -26.81
N GLU A 97 15.85 -33.19 -25.69
CA GLU A 97 15.88 -33.99 -24.46
C GLU A 97 16.09 -33.12 -23.25
N ASN A 98 15.79 -33.67 -22.07
CA ASN A 98 15.99 -32.95 -20.78
C ASN A 98 17.49 -32.82 -20.48
N ARG A 99 17.98 -31.58 -20.49
CA ARG A 99 19.37 -31.21 -20.17
C ARG A 99 19.50 -30.59 -18.78
N GLY A 100 18.39 -30.28 -18.12
CA GLY A 100 18.33 -29.67 -16.78
C GLY A 100 18.18 -28.15 -16.81
N THR A 101 17.74 -27.60 -15.67
CA THR A 101 17.39 -26.19 -15.50
C THR A 101 18.52 -25.24 -15.92
N SER A 102 19.78 -25.54 -15.55
CA SER A 102 20.98 -24.74 -15.93
C SER A 102 21.12 -24.62 -17.45
N ALA A 103 21.02 -25.74 -18.17
CA ALA A 103 21.13 -25.75 -19.62
C ALA A 103 19.99 -25.00 -20.29
N ALA A 104 18.75 -25.17 -19.80
CA ALA A 104 17.60 -24.44 -20.31
C ALA A 104 17.73 -22.92 -20.07
N LYS A 105 18.20 -22.48 -18.91
CA LYS A 105 18.50 -21.08 -18.61
C LYS A 105 19.59 -20.53 -19.53
N ASN A 106 20.70 -21.26 -19.73
CA ASN A 106 21.80 -20.86 -20.64
C ASN A 106 21.28 -20.76 -22.10
N GLU A 107 20.46 -21.69 -22.53
CA GLU A 107 19.87 -21.72 -23.88
C GLU A 107 18.92 -20.51 -24.12
N ALA A 108 18.13 -20.14 -23.11
CA ALA A 108 17.32 -18.92 -23.18
C ALA A 108 18.19 -17.67 -23.27
N TYR A 109 19.26 -17.64 -22.49
CA TYR A 109 20.13 -16.50 -22.35
C TYR A 109 20.79 -16.06 -23.67
N VAL A 110 21.27 -16.98 -24.49
CA VAL A 110 21.90 -16.63 -25.77
C VAL A 110 20.94 -15.96 -26.77
N ARG A 111 19.65 -15.93 -26.46
CA ARG A 111 18.58 -15.38 -27.30
C ARG A 111 17.97 -14.09 -26.80
N VAL A 112 18.40 -13.60 -25.63
CA VAL A 112 17.90 -12.36 -25.04
C VAL A 112 18.30 -11.15 -25.85
N ARG A 113 17.41 -10.18 -25.98
CA ARG A 113 17.62 -8.92 -26.69
C ARG A 113 17.80 -7.71 -25.77
N SER A 114 17.38 -7.85 -24.49
CA SER A 114 17.54 -6.79 -23.49
C SER A 114 18.88 -6.89 -22.76
N ASP A 115 19.30 -5.75 -22.17
CA ASP A 115 20.40 -5.68 -21.23
C ASP A 115 19.98 -6.07 -19.80
N LEU A 116 18.68 -6.20 -19.54
CA LEU A 116 18.11 -6.66 -18.27
C LEU A 116 17.40 -7.99 -18.47
N ILE A 117 17.71 -8.96 -17.65
CA ILE A 117 17.20 -10.34 -17.74
C ILE A 117 16.50 -10.69 -16.44
N PHE A 118 15.24 -11.10 -16.54
CA PHE A 118 14.46 -11.58 -15.40
C PHE A 118 14.30 -13.09 -15.47
N GLN A 119 14.64 -13.78 -14.39
CA GLN A 119 14.36 -15.20 -14.26
C GLN A 119 12.99 -15.42 -13.65
N LEU A 120 12.16 -16.19 -14.33
CA LEU A 120 10.83 -16.57 -13.88
C LEU A 120 10.68 -18.09 -14.00
N ASP A 121 10.70 -18.79 -12.89
CA ASP A 121 10.46 -20.22 -12.91
C ASP A 121 9.00 -20.52 -13.29
N SER A 122 8.79 -21.65 -13.94
CA SER A 122 7.53 -21.98 -14.64
C SER A 122 6.33 -22.27 -13.74
N ASP A 123 6.51 -22.23 -12.43
CA ASP A 123 5.45 -22.47 -11.43
C ASP A 123 5.38 -21.39 -10.33
N ASP A 124 6.26 -20.38 -10.41
CA ASP A 124 6.26 -19.25 -9.49
C ASP A 124 5.38 -18.09 -9.96
N LEU A 125 5.04 -17.17 -9.04
CA LEU A 125 4.21 -16.01 -9.32
C LEU A 125 4.92 -14.71 -8.95
N ILE A 126 4.53 -13.62 -9.60
CA ILE A 126 5.09 -12.29 -9.37
C ILE A 126 3.99 -11.23 -9.24
N GLU A 127 4.19 -10.27 -8.35
CA GLU A 127 3.27 -9.14 -8.19
C GLU A 127 3.25 -8.25 -9.44
N PRO A 128 2.12 -7.62 -9.75
CA PRO A 128 1.94 -6.87 -11.00
C PRO A 128 2.94 -5.73 -11.26
N THR A 129 3.54 -5.16 -10.22
CA THR A 129 4.50 -4.03 -10.35
C THR A 129 5.97 -4.46 -10.24
N MET A 130 6.24 -5.76 -10.13
CA MET A 130 7.58 -6.26 -9.83
C MET A 130 8.61 -5.89 -10.88
N LEU A 131 8.35 -6.20 -12.16
CA LEU A 131 9.32 -5.93 -13.23
C LEU A 131 9.64 -4.45 -13.35
N GLU A 132 8.65 -3.58 -13.24
CA GLU A 132 8.84 -2.14 -13.37
C GLU A 132 9.67 -1.55 -12.22
N LYS A 133 9.39 -1.96 -10.98
CA LYS A 133 10.16 -1.56 -9.80
C LYS A 133 11.62 -2.04 -9.90
N MET A 134 11.82 -3.29 -10.29
CA MET A 134 13.15 -3.87 -10.44
C MET A 134 13.95 -3.23 -11.60
N ALA A 135 13.29 -3.01 -12.75
CA ALA A 135 13.93 -2.38 -13.90
C ALA A 135 14.32 -0.94 -13.58
N TRP A 136 13.41 -0.17 -12.96
CA TRP A 136 13.72 1.18 -12.51
C TRP A 136 14.89 1.19 -11.53
N CYS A 137 14.88 0.29 -10.55
CA CYS A 137 15.97 0.13 -9.59
C CYS A 137 17.32 -0.06 -10.26
N LEU A 138 17.45 -1.02 -11.18
CA LEU A 138 18.73 -1.25 -11.86
C LEU A 138 19.10 -0.12 -12.83
N ARG A 139 18.16 0.46 -13.56
CA ARG A 139 18.45 1.56 -14.48
C ARG A 139 19.05 2.79 -13.77
N THR A 140 18.58 3.06 -12.54
CA THR A 140 19.03 4.23 -11.76
C THR A 140 20.23 3.96 -10.86
N ASN A 141 20.61 2.69 -10.62
CA ASN A 141 21.70 2.34 -9.72
C ASN A 141 22.72 1.46 -10.46
N PRO A 142 23.71 2.06 -11.14
CA PRO A 142 24.69 1.33 -11.94
C PRO A 142 25.58 0.39 -11.12
N GLU A 143 25.71 0.63 -9.82
CA GLU A 143 26.48 -0.19 -8.89
C GLU A 143 25.84 -1.55 -8.60
N PHE A 144 24.53 -1.72 -8.85
CA PHE A 144 23.86 -2.98 -8.67
C PHE A 144 23.86 -3.79 -9.97
N GLY A 145 24.37 -5.02 -9.89
CA GLY A 145 24.29 -5.99 -10.98
C GLY A 145 22.98 -6.75 -11.01
N MET A 146 22.30 -6.84 -9.87
CA MET A 146 21.12 -7.67 -9.66
C MET A 146 20.14 -7.00 -8.70
N VAL A 147 18.86 -7.36 -8.78
CA VAL A 147 17.84 -6.94 -7.82
C VAL A 147 16.85 -8.07 -7.54
N HIS A 148 16.49 -8.20 -6.28
CA HIS A 148 15.54 -9.16 -5.72
C HIS A 148 14.49 -8.45 -4.87
N SER A 149 13.43 -9.14 -4.45
CA SER A 149 12.43 -8.64 -3.51
C SER A 149 12.21 -9.62 -2.37
N TYR A 150 11.43 -9.22 -1.35
CA TYR A 150 10.94 -10.18 -0.37
C TYR A 150 10.04 -11.22 -1.03
N THR A 151 10.01 -12.44 -0.47
CA THR A 151 9.34 -13.59 -1.05
C THR A 151 8.26 -14.13 -0.13
N ILE A 152 7.13 -14.51 -0.73
CA ILE A 152 6.06 -15.26 -0.09
C ILE A 152 6.20 -16.72 -0.53
N GLY A 153 6.40 -17.63 0.41
CA GLY A 153 6.21 -19.07 0.16
C GLY A 153 4.74 -19.41 0.20
N PHE A 154 4.26 -20.20 -0.77
CA PHE A 154 2.84 -20.58 -0.86
C PHE A 154 2.67 -21.99 -1.42
N GLY A 155 1.49 -22.55 -1.26
CA GLY A 155 1.19 -23.93 -1.65
C GLY A 155 1.23 -24.87 -0.45
N ASN A 156 2.13 -25.86 -0.40
CA ASN A 156 2.20 -26.81 0.71
C ASN A 156 2.83 -26.23 1.97
N GLU A 157 3.56 -25.14 1.87
CA GLU A 157 4.15 -24.40 2.99
C GLU A 157 3.93 -22.91 2.78
N GLU A 158 3.56 -22.21 3.86
CA GLU A 158 3.36 -20.76 3.84
C GLU A 158 4.36 -20.07 4.76
N TYR A 159 5.11 -19.09 4.21
CA TYR A 159 6.05 -18.30 4.98
C TYR A 159 6.29 -16.93 4.35
N LEU A 160 6.74 -15.98 5.17
CA LEU A 160 7.18 -14.65 4.76
C LEU A 160 8.71 -14.58 4.84
N TRP A 161 9.37 -14.47 3.72
CA TRP A 161 10.82 -14.45 3.64
C TRP A 161 11.36 -13.05 3.34
N ARG A 162 11.81 -12.36 4.41
CA ARG A 162 12.45 -11.03 4.31
C ARG A 162 13.95 -11.15 4.17
N ARG A 163 14.41 -11.89 3.17
CA ARG A 163 15.82 -12.15 2.86
C ARG A 163 16.14 -11.64 1.46
N GLY A 164 17.43 -11.63 1.11
CA GLY A 164 17.89 -11.19 -0.21
C GLY A 164 19.34 -10.70 -0.17
N PHE A 165 19.74 -9.93 -1.16
CA PHE A 165 21.10 -9.41 -1.30
C PHE A 165 21.55 -8.54 -0.11
N HIS A 166 20.64 -7.90 0.62
CA HIS A 166 20.97 -7.11 1.82
C HIS A 166 21.60 -7.96 2.95
N GLY A 167 21.43 -9.28 2.92
CA GLY A 167 22.09 -10.21 3.85
C GLY A 167 23.60 -10.36 3.64
N GLY A 168 24.13 -9.89 2.51
CA GLY A 168 25.57 -9.88 2.23
C GLY A 168 26.21 -11.28 2.33
N THR A 169 27.23 -11.40 3.14
CA THR A 169 27.98 -12.65 3.33
C THR A 169 27.17 -13.82 3.89
N ALA A 170 25.92 -13.63 4.32
CA ALA A 170 25.04 -14.71 4.75
C ALA A 170 24.87 -15.78 3.64
N ILE A 171 24.89 -15.35 2.37
CA ILE A 171 24.83 -16.24 1.21
C ILE A 171 25.95 -17.30 1.17
N LEU A 172 27.07 -17.05 1.82
CA LEU A 172 28.16 -18.02 1.90
C LEU A 172 27.85 -19.23 2.80
N LYS A 173 26.75 -19.18 3.55
CA LYS A 173 26.28 -20.22 4.48
C LYS A 173 24.95 -20.84 4.06
N GLU A 174 24.04 -20.03 3.55
CA GLU A 174 22.69 -20.44 3.15
C GLU A 174 22.24 -19.62 1.93
N ASN A 175 21.34 -20.14 1.09
CA ASN A 175 20.78 -19.38 -0.03
C ASN A 175 19.59 -18.52 0.45
N PRO A 176 19.75 -17.19 0.58
CA PRO A 176 18.66 -16.29 0.99
C PRO A 176 17.87 -15.75 -0.20
N ILE A 177 18.13 -16.18 -1.42
CA ILE A 177 17.61 -15.57 -2.65
C ILE A 177 16.95 -16.64 -3.51
N VAL A 178 15.65 -16.52 -3.73
CA VAL A 178 14.94 -17.35 -4.73
C VAL A 178 15.31 -16.88 -6.15
N PRO A 179 15.16 -17.71 -7.19
CA PRO A 179 15.63 -17.40 -8.54
C PRO A 179 14.85 -16.25 -9.24
N LEU A 180 13.83 -15.66 -8.62
CA LEU A 180 13.07 -14.51 -9.14
C LEU A 180 13.88 -13.20 -9.05
N VAL A 181 14.92 -13.10 -9.85
CA VAL A 181 15.90 -12.01 -9.85
C VAL A 181 15.95 -11.33 -11.21
N LEU A 182 15.94 -9.99 -11.22
CA LEU A 182 16.33 -9.20 -12.39
C LEU A 182 17.82 -8.91 -12.31
N MET A 183 18.58 -9.19 -13.39
CA MET A 183 20.02 -8.99 -13.47
C MET A 183 20.42 -8.26 -14.75
N ARG A 184 21.56 -7.61 -14.71
CA ARG A 184 22.21 -7.10 -15.93
C ARG A 184 22.80 -8.25 -16.74
N LYS A 185 22.64 -8.15 -18.05
CA LYS A 185 23.26 -9.11 -18.99
C LYS A 185 24.76 -9.25 -18.78
N SER A 186 25.45 -8.15 -18.49
CA SER A 186 26.88 -8.14 -18.23
C SER A 186 27.31 -9.01 -17.03
N VAL A 187 26.46 -9.13 -16.00
CA VAL A 187 26.75 -10.02 -14.84
C VAL A 187 26.76 -11.48 -15.28
N PHE A 188 25.79 -11.88 -16.08
CA PHE A 188 25.72 -13.25 -16.59
C PHE A 188 26.92 -13.59 -17.50
N GLU A 189 27.26 -12.65 -18.38
CA GLU A 189 28.41 -12.80 -19.29
C GLU A 189 29.75 -12.94 -18.53
N ASP A 190 29.93 -12.09 -17.50
CA ASP A 190 31.16 -12.11 -16.69
C ASP A 190 31.25 -13.36 -15.81
N VAL A 191 30.15 -13.87 -15.30
CA VAL A 191 30.06 -15.14 -14.57
C VAL A 191 30.32 -16.35 -15.50
N GLY A 192 29.90 -16.26 -16.76
CA GLY A 192 30.01 -17.32 -17.76
C GLY A 192 28.80 -18.28 -17.75
N GLY A 193 27.67 -17.85 -17.25
CA GLY A 193 26.43 -18.63 -17.21
C GLY A 193 26.31 -19.59 -16.04
N TYR A 194 25.21 -20.37 -16.05
CA TYR A 194 24.96 -21.43 -15.07
C TYR A 194 25.83 -22.66 -15.33
N GLN A 195 26.26 -23.31 -14.26
CA GLN A 195 27.04 -24.54 -14.37
C GLN A 195 26.12 -25.72 -14.73
N GLU A 196 26.32 -26.34 -15.91
CA GLU A 196 25.43 -27.41 -16.41
C GLU A 196 25.79 -28.79 -15.77
N ASP A 197 26.95 -28.92 -15.19
CA ASP A 197 27.34 -30.13 -14.48
C ASP A 197 26.61 -30.31 -13.14
N ASN A 198 26.07 -29.23 -12.58
CA ASN A 198 25.31 -29.25 -11.34
C ASN A 198 23.85 -29.59 -11.62
N ARG A 199 23.50 -30.87 -11.68
CA ARG A 199 22.11 -31.34 -11.88
C ARG A 199 21.35 -31.58 -10.57
N GLU A 200 21.96 -31.38 -9.43
CA GLU A 200 21.33 -31.68 -8.12
C GLU A 200 20.50 -30.53 -7.58
N GLY A 201 20.40 -29.40 -8.29
CA GLY A 201 19.78 -28.17 -7.83
C GLY A 201 20.77 -27.20 -7.19
N LEU A 202 20.30 -26.03 -6.70
CA LEU A 202 21.13 -24.95 -6.14
C LEU A 202 22.03 -24.25 -7.17
N GLU A 203 21.71 -24.37 -8.45
CA GLU A 203 22.40 -23.69 -9.54
C GLU A 203 22.34 -22.18 -9.38
N ASP A 204 21.22 -21.67 -8.82
CA ASP A 204 21.01 -20.29 -8.48
C ASP A 204 21.96 -19.82 -7.36
N TRP A 205 22.09 -20.60 -6.28
CA TRP A 205 23.00 -20.28 -5.20
C TRP A 205 24.47 -20.22 -5.65
N GLU A 206 24.88 -21.20 -6.45
CA GLU A 206 26.20 -21.18 -7.04
C GLU A 206 26.43 -19.95 -7.91
N PHE A 207 25.44 -19.57 -8.72
CA PHE A 207 25.49 -18.39 -9.58
C PHE A 207 25.67 -17.10 -8.78
N TRP A 208 24.89 -16.92 -7.68
CA TRP A 208 25.02 -15.73 -6.84
C TRP A 208 26.39 -15.63 -6.17
N ILE A 209 26.96 -16.74 -5.75
CA ILE A 209 28.33 -16.77 -5.20
C ILE A 209 29.34 -16.48 -6.28
N ALA A 210 29.22 -17.03 -7.48
CA ALA A 210 30.08 -16.75 -8.61
C ALA A 210 30.06 -15.27 -8.99
N ALA A 211 28.89 -14.64 -9.00
CA ALA A 211 28.72 -13.19 -9.22
C ALA A 211 29.46 -12.40 -8.12
N ALA A 212 29.31 -12.77 -6.86
CA ALA A 212 30.00 -12.12 -5.75
C ALA A 212 31.54 -12.29 -5.86
N ASP A 213 32.05 -13.46 -6.30
CA ASP A 213 33.45 -13.71 -6.51
C ASP A 213 34.08 -12.85 -7.61
N LYS A 214 33.27 -12.45 -8.59
CA LYS A 214 33.59 -11.48 -9.66
C LYS A 214 33.42 -10.00 -9.24
N GLY A 215 32.92 -9.75 -8.04
CA GLY A 215 32.72 -8.40 -7.53
C GLY A 215 31.30 -7.83 -7.80
N HIS A 216 30.39 -8.59 -8.40
CA HIS A 216 29.01 -8.19 -8.61
C HIS A 216 28.16 -8.48 -7.39
N TRP A 217 27.24 -7.55 -7.05
CA TRP A 217 26.26 -7.77 -6.00
C TRP A 217 24.94 -7.07 -6.35
N GLY A 218 23.93 -7.25 -5.49
CA GLY A 218 22.58 -6.79 -5.78
C GLY A 218 21.93 -6.02 -4.66
N ALA A 219 20.75 -5.52 -4.96
CA ALA A 219 19.84 -4.86 -4.05
C ALA A 219 18.62 -5.71 -3.74
N THR A 220 17.93 -5.40 -2.63
CA THR A 220 16.66 -6.03 -2.26
C THR A 220 15.60 -4.96 -2.06
N ILE A 221 14.56 -4.98 -2.87
CA ILE A 221 13.37 -4.14 -2.67
C ILE A 221 12.61 -4.72 -1.47
N PRO A 222 12.35 -3.94 -0.40
CA PRO A 222 11.71 -4.43 0.82
C PRO A 222 10.17 -4.53 0.68
N GLU A 223 9.73 -5.19 -0.39
CA GLU A 223 8.33 -5.50 -0.67
C GLU A 223 8.19 -6.97 -1.03
N PHE A 224 7.07 -7.58 -0.67
CA PHE A 224 6.72 -8.95 -1.07
C PHE A 224 6.21 -8.94 -2.52
N LEU A 225 7.12 -9.05 -3.48
CA LEU A 225 6.80 -9.03 -4.90
C LEU A 225 6.96 -10.40 -5.56
N SER A 226 7.67 -11.33 -4.92
CA SER A 226 7.93 -12.69 -5.37
C SER A 226 7.07 -13.69 -4.62
N TRP A 227 6.52 -14.68 -5.32
CA TRP A 227 5.75 -15.78 -4.76
C TRP A 227 6.39 -17.10 -5.19
N TYR A 228 7.01 -17.80 -4.26
CA TYR A 228 7.72 -19.07 -4.48
C TYR A 228 6.81 -20.24 -4.14
N ARG A 229 6.51 -21.09 -5.15
CA ARG A 229 5.60 -22.22 -4.97
C ARG A 229 6.29 -23.40 -4.29
N ARG A 230 5.73 -23.82 -3.16
CA ARG A 230 6.17 -25.03 -2.45
C ARG A 230 5.33 -26.22 -2.91
N LYS A 231 6.01 -27.23 -3.45
CA LYS A 231 5.40 -28.48 -3.88
C LYS A 231 5.29 -29.47 -2.71
N ALA A 232 4.53 -30.56 -2.89
CA ALA A 232 4.48 -31.62 -1.89
C ALA A 232 5.88 -32.21 -1.66
N ALA A 233 6.17 -32.64 -0.42
CA ALA A 233 7.52 -33.07 -0.02
C ALA A 233 8.18 -34.15 -0.93
N HIS A 234 7.36 -35.00 -1.56
CA HIS A 234 7.84 -36.01 -2.50
C HIS A 234 8.21 -35.44 -3.89
N CYS A 235 7.77 -34.21 -4.21
CA CYS A 235 8.06 -33.47 -5.45
C CYS A 235 9.00 -32.28 -5.22
N ASP A 236 9.22 -31.90 -3.97
CA ASP A 236 10.11 -30.79 -3.59
C ASP A 236 11.54 -31.32 -3.38
N ARG A 237 12.51 -30.67 -3.99
CA ARG A 237 13.92 -31.03 -3.85
C ARG A 237 14.54 -30.61 -2.51
N TRP A 238 13.92 -29.62 -1.84
CA TRP A 238 14.41 -29.04 -0.58
C TRP A 238 14.52 -30.00 0.60
N PRO A 239 13.50 -30.85 0.91
CA PRO A 239 13.56 -31.74 2.07
C PRO A 239 14.71 -32.76 2.01
N ASN A 240 15.20 -33.11 0.81
CA ASN A 240 16.30 -34.06 0.62
C ASN A 240 17.68 -33.41 0.78
N TRP A 241 17.74 -32.08 0.92
CA TRP A 241 18.98 -31.33 1.03
C TRP A 241 19.47 -31.19 2.49
N ASP A 242 18.59 -31.10 3.48
CA ASP A 242 18.90 -30.88 4.91
C ASP A 242 19.62 -32.07 5.60
N GLY A 243 19.98 -33.10 4.88
CA GLY A 243 20.51 -34.34 5.44
C GLY A 243 21.99 -34.63 5.17
N GLY A 244 22.93 -33.82 5.66
CA GLY A 244 24.27 -34.32 5.93
C GLY A 244 25.35 -34.10 4.85
N ASN A 245 25.91 -35.14 4.26
CA ASN A 245 27.15 -35.12 3.47
C ASN A 245 27.10 -34.28 2.18
N ARG A 246 25.93 -34.15 1.54
CA ARG A 246 25.77 -33.39 0.28
C ARG A 246 25.97 -31.90 0.47
N GLN A 247 25.34 -31.32 1.47
CA GLN A 247 25.48 -29.89 1.80
C GLN A 247 26.92 -29.56 2.14
N THR A 248 27.56 -30.38 2.95
CA THR A 248 28.98 -30.22 3.31
C THR A 248 29.90 -30.31 2.08
N ALA A 249 29.67 -31.27 1.18
CA ALA A 249 30.43 -31.43 -0.05
C ALA A 249 30.26 -30.24 -0.99
N PHE A 250 29.02 -29.73 -1.14
CA PHE A 250 28.71 -28.55 -1.95
C PHE A 250 29.39 -27.29 -1.38
N HIS A 251 29.33 -27.07 -0.08
CA HIS A 251 30.04 -25.96 0.56
C HIS A 251 31.55 -26.03 0.38
N GLN A 252 32.13 -27.23 0.45
CA GLN A 252 33.58 -27.44 0.19
C GLN A 252 33.93 -27.14 -1.26
N TYR A 253 33.07 -27.55 -2.21
CA TYR A 253 33.20 -27.24 -3.63
C TYR A 253 33.15 -25.72 -3.87
N LEU A 254 32.16 -25.02 -3.33
CA LEU A 254 32.01 -23.57 -3.46
C LEU A 254 33.23 -22.82 -2.90
N ARG A 255 33.72 -23.19 -1.71
CA ARG A 255 34.90 -22.59 -1.08
C ARG A 255 36.18 -22.80 -1.90
N LYS A 256 36.30 -23.93 -2.53
CA LYS A 256 37.46 -24.22 -3.37
C LYS A 256 37.44 -23.45 -4.69
N LYS A 257 36.24 -23.26 -5.25
CA LYS A 257 36.05 -22.65 -6.57
C LYS A 257 36.03 -21.12 -6.49
N TYR A 258 35.38 -20.53 -5.50
CA TYR A 258 35.12 -19.09 -5.38
C TYR A 258 35.95 -18.46 -4.26
N THR A 259 37.25 -18.38 -4.49
CA THR A 259 38.24 -18.01 -3.46
C THR A 259 38.20 -16.54 -3.07
N ASN A 260 37.76 -15.63 -3.94
CA ASN A 260 37.60 -14.20 -3.61
C ASN A 260 36.46 -13.99 -2.62
N ALA A 261 35.28 -14.53 -2.92
CA ALA A 261 34.08 -14.36 -2.07
C ALA A 261 34.33 -14.96 -0.67
N PHE A 262 34.87 -16.16 -0.58
CA PHE A 262 35.17 -16.82 0.69
C PHE A 262 36.45 -16.31 1.37
N GLY A 263 37.35 -15.65 0.65
CA GLY A 263 38.65 -15.11 1.13
C GLY A 263 38.54 -13.66 1.66
N GLY A 264 37.34 -13.15 1.90
CA GLY A 264 37.10 -11.80 2.46
C GLY A 264 37.05 -10.67 1.43
N ARG A 265 37.01 -10.97 0.13
CA ARG A 265 36.82 -10.00 -0.96
C ARG A 265 35.38 -9.95 -1.42
N PHE A 266 34.42 -10.14 -0.49
CA PHE A 266 33.02 -10.08 -0.79
C PHE A 266 32.60 -8.63 -1.14
N PRO A 267 31.73 -8.39 -2.14
CA PRO A 267 31.28 -7.05 -2.51
C PRO A 267 30.64 -6.31 -1.34
N LYS A 268 30.83 -4.99 -1.29
CA LYS A 268 30.16 -4.17 -0.27
C LYS A 268 28.66 -4.15 -0.52
N VAL A 269 27.89 -4.41 0.54
CA VAL A 269 26.44 -4.29 0.52
C VAL A 269 26.08 -2.82 0.70
N GLN A 270 25.35 -2.27 -0.24
CA GLN A 270 24.80 -0.92 -0.10
C GLN A 270 23.39 -1.02 0.50
N ALA A 271 23.19 -0.33 1.62
CA ALA A 271 21.93 -0.41 2.36
C ALA A 271 20.89 0.66 1.97
N LYS A 272 21.25 1.66 1.12
CA LYS A 272 20.39 2.82 0.88
C LYS A 272 20.50 3.34 -0.55
N TRP A 273 19.37 3.78 -1.09
CA TRP A 273 19.13 4.40 -2.39
C TRP A 273 19.56 5.89 -2.42
N HIS A 274 20.78 6.20 -1.99
CA HIS A 274 21.28 7.58 -1.97
C HIS A 274 22.18 7.84 -3.18
N ALA A 275 21.86 8.90 -3.89
CA ALA A 275 22.75 9.50 -4.88
C ALA A 275 22.86 11.01 -4.64
N PRO A 276 23.96 11.64 -5.07
CA PRO A 276 24.03 13.11 -5.13
C PRO A 276 22.92 13.66 -6.01
N PHE A 277 22.38 14.84 -5.67
CA PHE A 277 21.35 15.50 -6.48
C PHE A 277 21.87 15.92 -7.86
N GLU A 278 23.19 16.09 -8.01
CA GLU A 278 23.84 16.37 -9.28
C GLU A 278 23.68 15.23 -10.31
N ASP A 279 23.47 14.00 -9.84
CA ASP A 279 23.22 12.82 -10.67
C ASP A 279 21.73 12.55 -10.94
N ALA A 280 20.85 13.50 -10.60
CA ALA A 280 19.40 13.36 -10.77
C ALA A 280 19.03 13.21 -12.26
N LEU A 281 18.16 12.23 -12.53
CA LEU A 281 17.61 12.07 -13.87
C LEU A 281 16.57 13.16 -14.17
N THR A 282 16.59 13.66 -15.39
CA THR A 282 15.59 14.61 -15.92
C THR A 282 14.54 13.91 -16.80
N GLU A 283 14.83 12.69 -17.23
CA GLU A 283 13.98 11.88 -18.09
C GLU A 283 13.69 10.52 -17.47
N SER A 284 12.69 9.81 -17.99
CA SER A 284 12.39 8.45 -17.56
C SER A 284 13.58 7.51 -17.78
N ALA A 285 13.90 6.69 -16.79
CA ALA A 285 14.97 5.70 -16.87
C ALA A 285 14.64 4.52 -17.79
N LEU A 286 13.37 4.34 -18.15
CA LEU A 286 12.91 3.27 -19.03
C LEU A 286 11.66 3.69 -19.82
N SER A 287 11.41 3.02 -20.94
CA SER A 287 10.22 3.18 -21.76
C SER A 287 9.15 2.17 -21.34
N ASN A 288 7.91 2.62 -21.20
CA ASN A 288 6.78 1.72 -20.92
C ASN A 288 5.44 2.29 -21.42
N PRO A 289 5.26 2.55 -22.71
CA PRO A 289 4.02 3.13 -23.24
C PRO A 289 2.88 2.11 -23.19
N LEU A 290 1.94 2.33 -22.26
CA LEU A 290 0.76 1.46 -22.10
C LEU A 290 -0.39 1.90 -23.00
N ALA A 291 -1.17 0.93 -23.49
CA ALA A 291 -2.44 1.20 -24.16
C ALA A 291 -3.41 1.88 -23.19
N ARG A 292 -4.21 2.83 -23.70
CA ARG A 292 -5.18 3.58 -22.91
C ARG A 292 -6.60 3.27 -23.39
N ASP A 293 -7.29 2.38 -22.69
CA ASP A 293 -8.67 2.03 -23.00
C ASP A 293 -9.68 2.82 -22.16
N ASN A 294 -9.27 3.29 -20.96
CA ASN A 294 -10.12 3.95 -19.98
C ASN A 294 -9.48 5.24 -19.47
N PRO A 295 -10.26 6.21 -18.95
CA PRO A 295 -9.70 7.35 -18.25
C PRO A 295 -8.89 6.86 -17.03
N ARG A 296 -7.81 7.57 -16.73
CA ARG A 296 -6.89 7.21 -15.63
C ARG A 296 -6.59 8.42 -14.75
N ILE A 297 -6.32 8.14 -13.48
CA ILE A 297 -5.84 9.11 -12.50
C ILE A 297 -4.53 8.62 -11.90
N LEU A 298 -3.58 9.53 -11.73
CA LEU A 298 -2.39 9.33 -10.90
C LEU A 298 -2.60 10.09 -9.59
N MET A 299 -2.62 9.36 -8.49
CA MET A 299 -2.73 9.93 -7.14
C MET A 299 -1.34 10.01 -6.50
N VAL A 300 -0.95 11.21 -6.09
CA VAL A 300 0.31 11.51 -5.39
C VAL A 300 -0.02 11.74 -3.92
N LEU A 301 0.25 10.73 -3.09
CA LEU A 301 -0.10 10.69 -1.67
C LEU A 301 1.16 10.74 -0.79
N PRO A 302 1.06 11.17 0.48
CA PRO A 302 2.22 11.10 1.38
C PRO A 302 2.57 9.65 1.74
N TRP A 303 1.59 8.86 2.13
CA TRP A 303 1.65 7.47 2.57
C TRP A 303 0.28 6.80 2.41
N LEU A 304 0.20 5.50 2.76
CA LEU A 304 -1.04 4.72 2.85
C LEU A 304 -1.19 4.21 4.29
N ARG A 305 -1.80 5.02 5.17
CA ARG A 305 -1.96 4.73 6.61
C ARG A 305 -3.42 4.88 7.04
N MET A 306 -3.73 4.46 8.25
CA MET A 306 -5.05 4.71 8.84
C MET A 306 -5.21 6.19 9.19
N GLY A 307 -6.17 6.85 8.55
CA GLY A 307 -6.49 8.25 8.80
C GLY A 307 -7.71 8.70 8.00
N GLY A 308 -8.34 9.82 8.41
CA GLY A 308 -9.53 10.33 7.72
C GLY A 308 -9.28 10.69 6.25
N ALA A 309 -8.16 11.35 5.96
CA ALA A 309 -7.77 11.69 4.60
C ALA A 309 -7.45 10.44 3.76
N ASP A 310 -6.75 9.46 4.35
CA ASP A 310 -6.43 8.21 3.66
C ASP A 310 -7.70 7.38 3.39
N LYS A 311 -8.66 7.38 4.32
CA LYS A 311 -9.97 6.76 4.10
C LYS A 311 -10.73 7.40 2.94
N TRP A 312 -10.73 8.73 2.87
CA TRP A 312 -11.33 9.44 1.74
C TRP A 312 -10.67 9.06 0.42
N ASN A 313 -9.32 9.01 0.38
CA ASN A 313 -8.56 8.59 -0.78
C ASN A 313 -8.89 7.14 -1.18
N LEU A 314 -9.00 6.22 -0.20
CA LEU A 314 -9.38 4.82 -0.45
C LEU A 314 -10.79 4.72 -1.03
N ASP A 315 -11.75 5.45 -0.49
CA ASP A 315 -13.13 5.45 -0.98
C ASP A 315 -13.22 6.08 -2.39
N LEU A 316 -12.42 7.12 -2.68
CA LEU A 316 -12.28 7.64 -4.04
C LEU A 316 -11.74 6.57 -5.00
N VAL A 317 -10.70 5.83 -4.61
CA VAL A 317 -10.17 4.72 -5.41
C VAL A 317 -11.24 3.69 -5.72
N LYS A 318 -12.01 3.24 -4.71
CA LYS A 318 -13.14 2.30 -4.88
C LYS A 318 -14.16 2.84 -5.89
N GLN A 319 -14.57 4.09 -5.74
CA GLN A 319 -15.56 4.73 -6.60
C GLN A 319 -15.06 4.92 -8.04
N LEU A 320 -13.81 5.29 -8.24
CA LEU A 320 -13.23 5.43 -9.56
C LEU A 320 -13.12 4.06 -10.25
N ARG A 321 -12.64 3.04 -9.52
CA ARG A 321 -12.55 1.67 -10.04
C ARG A 321 -13.90 1.09 -10.43
N SER A 322 -14.95 1.29 -9.61
CA SER A 322 -16.32 0.84 -9.94
C SER A 322 -16.88 1.51 -11.20
N ARG A 323 -16.38 2.71 -11.56
CA ARG A 323 -16.74 3.45 -12.77
C ARG A 323 -15.80 3.19 -13.95
N GLY A 324 -14.91 2.19 -13.85
CA GLY A 324 -14.02 1.78 -14.92
C GLY A 324 -12.76 2.65 -15.10
N TRP A 325 -12.45 3.55 -14.13
CA TRP A 325 -11.20 4.32 -14.19
C TRP A 325 -9.99 3.45 -13.85
N GLY A 326 -8.89 3.67 -14.55
CA GLY A 326 -7.57 3.22 -14.10
C GLY A 326 -7.07 4.13 -12.97
N VAL A 327 -6.53 3.53 -11.90
CA VAL A 327 -5.98 4.28 -10.76
C VAL A 327 -4.55 3.84 -10.52
N SER A 328 -3.62 4.79 -10.57
CA SER A 328 -2.21 4.63 -10.20
C SER A 328 -1.94 5.44 -8.93
N ILE A 329 -1.16 4.90 -8.00
CA ILE A 329 -0.84 5.55 -6.73
C ILE A 329 0.68 5.56 -6.54
N VAL A 330 1.21 6.71 -6.13
CA VAL A 330 2.59 6.86 -5.68
C VAL A 330 2.61 7.46 -4.28
N THR A 331 3.55 7.02 -3.42
CA THR A 331 3.73 7.61 -2.10
C THR A 331 5.04 8.38 -2.02
N THR A 332 5.03 9.55 -1.37
CA THR A 332 6.13 10.52 -1.36
C THR A 332 6.93 10.56 -0.07
N LEU A 333 6.42 10.00 1.02
CA LEU A 333 7.10 9.98 2.32
C LEU A 333 7.53 8.56 2.69
N ARG A 334 8.67 8.50 3.39
CA ARG A 334 9.22 7.26 3.94
C ARG A 334 8.37 6.76 5.11
N GLY A 335 8.37 5.45 5.31
CA GLY A 335 7.82 4.81 6.49
C GLY A 335 6.85 3.67 6.19
N GLU A 336 6.20 3.19 7.25
CA GLU A 336 5.24 2.10 7.15
C GLU A 336 4.00 2.49 6.34
N GLN A 337 3.50 1.55 5.57
CA GLN A 337 2.32 1.70 4.71
C GLN A 337 1.24 0.71 5.20
N THR A 338 0.70 0.97 6.39
CA THR A 338 -0.17 0.01 7.09
C THR A 338 -1.45 -0.34 6.31
N TRP A 339 -1.91 0.55 5.42
CA TRP A 339 -3.08 0.32 4.56
C TRP A 339 -2.74 -0.03 3.11
N LEU A 340 -1.49 -0.37 2.82
CA LEU A 340 -1.09 -0.77 1.46
C LEU A 340 -1.98 -1.91 0.93
N SER A 341 -2.25 -2.93 1.76
CA SER A 341 -3.12 -4.06 1.40
C SER A 341 -4.55 -3.63 1.09
N GLU A 342 -5.10 -2.66 1.82
CA GLU A 342 -6.46 -2.15 1.57
C GLU A 342 -6.57 -1.48 0.19
N PHE A 343 -5.58 -0.65 -0.17
CA PHE A 343 -5.54 -0.04 -1.50
C PHE A 343 -5.28 -1.06 -2.61
N ALA A 344 -4.41 -2.05 -2.34
CA ALA A 344 -4.04 -3.10 -3.30
C ALA A 344 -5.23 -4.00 -3.70
N ARG A 345 -6.25 -4.12 -2.86
CA ARG A 345 -7.51 -4.79 -3.22
C ARG A 345 -8.25 -4.13 -4.39
N HIS A 346 -8.02 -2.84 -4.63
CA HIS A 346 -8.72 -2.06 -5.65
C HIS A 346 -7.85 -1.70 -6.85
N THR A 347 -6.56 -1.50 -6.65
CA THR A 347 -5.61 -1.27 -7.72
C THR A 347 -4.26 -1.90 -7.39
N PRO A 348 -3.64 -2.64 -8.33
CA PRO A 348 -2.28 -3.16 -8.14
C PRO A 348 -1.21 -2.11 -8.46
N ASP A 349 -1.57 -1.00 -9.12
CA ASP A 349 -0.65 0.00 -9.65
C ASP A 349 -0.22 0.98 -8.56
N ILE A 350 0.47 0.46 -7.54
CA ILE A 350 0.92 1.18 -6.35
C ILE A 350 2.44 1.14 -6.24
N PHE A 351 3.04 2.31 -6.10
CA PHE A 351 4.48 2.50 -6.01
C PHE A 351 4.86 3.26 -4.74
N VAL A 352 5.41 2.55 -3.77
CA VAL A 352 6.01 3.12 -2.56
C VAL A 352 7.44 3.53 -2.93
N MET A 353 7.61 4.78 -3.37
CA MET A 353 8.82 5.22 -4.07
C MET A 353 10.10 5.07 -3.25
N ASP A 354 10.06 5.32 -1.95
CA ASP A 354 11.22 5.22 -1.06
C ASP A 354 11.85 3.81 -0.99
N ARG A 355 11.17 2.79 -1.52
CA ARG A 355 11.62 1.40 -1.49
C ARG A 355 12.48 1.00 -2.68
N PHE A 356 12.47 1.79 -3.78
CA PHE A 356 13.19 1.40 -5.00
C PHE A 356 13.65 2.59 -5.87
N VAL A 357 13.17 3.81 -5.62
CA VAL A 357 13.59 5.04 -6.33
C VAL A 357 14.56 5.80 -5.45
N ARG A 358 15.66 6.30 -6.03
CA ARG A 358 16.57 7.22 -5.34
C ARG A 358 15.89 8.58 -5.17
N ASP A 359 16.14 9.26 -4.04
CA ASP A 359 15.52 10.55 -3.74
C ASP A 359 15.66 11.58 -4.88
N PRO A 360 16.84 11.75 -5.53
CA PRO A 360 16.99 12.69 -6.63
C PRO A 360 16.18 12.33 -7.89
N ASP A 361 15.87 11.04 -8.07
CA ASP A 361 15.20 10.54 -9.28
C ASP A 361 13.66 10.49 -9.15
N VAL A 362 13.11 10.87 -8.00
CA VAL A 362 11.65 10.90 -7.80
C VAL A 362 10.93 11.75 -8.84
N PRO A 363 11.43 12.96 -9.25
CA PRO A 363 10.81 13.73 -10.32
C PRO A 363 10.74 12.97 -11.66
N ALA A 364 11.84 12.31 -12.05
CA ALA A 364 11.90 11.51 -13.27
C ALA A 364 10.97 10.28 -13.21
N PHE A 365 10.83 9.65 -12.03
CA PHE A 365 9.89 8.56 -11.83
C PHE A 365 8.43 9.04 -11.95
N LEU A 366 8.07 10.18 -11.38
CA LEU A 366 6.73 10.75 -11.53
C LEU A 366 6.44 11.11 -12.99
N ARG A 367 7.42 11.67 -13.72
CA ARG A 367 7.34 11.86 -15.17
C ARG A 367 7.08 10.53 -15.88
N HIS A 368 7.83 9.47 -15.55
CA HIS A 368 7.62 8.13 -16.08
C HIS A 368 6.20 7.61 -15.84
N MET A 369 5.66 7.80 -14.65
CA MET A 369 4.27 7.39 -14.33
C MET A 369 3.25 8.12 -15.21
N ILE A 370 3.48 9.39 -15.52
CA ILE A 370 2.59 10.16 -16.41
C ILE A 370 2.76 9.73 -17.87
N GLU A 371 3.98 9.60 -18.36
CA GLU A 371 4.26 9.22 -19.74
C GLU A 371 3.77 7.79 -20.07
N SER A 372 3.98 6.85 -19.16
CA SER A 372 3.60 5.44 -19.35
C SER A 372 2.09 5.20 -19.24
N ARG A 373 1.44 5.75 -18.21
CA ARG A 373 0.01 5.55 -17.94
C ARG A 373 -0.88 6.54 -18.69
N ARG A 374 -0.37 7.69 -19.07
CA ARG A 374 -1.08 8.80 -19.70
C ARG A 374 -2.38 9.16 -18.97
N PRO A 375 -2.31 9.51 -17.66
CA PRO A 375 -3.50 9.82 -16.87
C PRO A 375 -4.20 11.07 -17.43
N SER A 376 -5.52 11.13 -17.26
CA SER A 376 -6.30 12.34 -17.53
C SER A 376 -6.12 13.37 -16.41
N ILE A 377 -5.85 12.89 -15.20
CA ILE A 377 -5.74 13.70 -13.99
C ILE A 377 -4.51 13.23 -13.20
N VAL A 378 -3.72 14.19 -12.73
CA VAL A 378 -2.72 14.03 -11.67
C VAL A 378 -3.26 14.74 -10.44
N MET A 379 -3.55 13.99 -9.38
CA MET A 379 -4.12 14.52 -8.15
C MET A 379 -3.11 14.45 -7.00
N VAL A 380 -2.84 15.58 -6.36
CA VAL A 380 -2.06 15.66 -5.13
C VAL A 380 -3.02 15.72 -3.95
N SER A 381 -2.86 14.81 -2.98
CA SER A 381 -3.63 14.83 -1.73
C SER A 381 -2.68 14.74 -0.55
N ASN A 382 -2.65 15.77 0.28
CA ASN A 382 -1.83 15.88 1.50
C ASN A 382 -0.33 15.58 1.32
N SER A 383 0.24 15.76 0.14
CA SER A 383 1.65 15.57 -0.13
C SER A 383 2.36 16.89 -0.38
N TRP A 384 3.14 17.35 0.60
CA TRP A 384 3.91 18.60 0.46
C TRP A 384 4.86 18.54 -0.74
N PHE A 385 5.63 17.45 -0.85
CA PHE A 385 6.50 17.22 -2.02
C PHE A 385 5.71 17.17 -3.33
N GLY A 386 4.48 16.61 -3.28
CA GLY A 386 3.58 16.59 -4.44
C GLY A 386 3.33 17.99 -5.00
N TYR A 387 3.09 18.98 -4.14
CA TYR A 387 2.97 20.38 -4.58
C TYR A 387 4.27 20.92 -5.14
N ASP A 388 5.41 20.66 -4.48
CA ASP A 388 6.70 21.20 -4.90
C ASP A 388 7.11 20.73 -6.30
N ILE A 389 6.67 19.54 -6.71
CA ILE A 389 7.03 18.93 -8.01
C ILE A 389 6.09 19.33 -9.16
N ILE A 390 4.90 19.86 -8.89
CA ILE A 390 3.91 20.19 -9.93
C ILE A 390 4.49 21.10 -11.02
N PRO A 391 5.25 22.19 -10.73
CA PRO A 391 5.79 23.05 -11.78
C PRO A 391 6.68 22.30 -12.77
N PHE A 392 7.52 21.39 -12.27
CA PHE A 392 8.33 20.53 -13.13
C PHE A 392 7.46 19.60 -13.97
N LEU A 393 6.54 18.85 -13.33
CA LEU A 393 5.67 17.91 -14.05
C LEU A 393 4.82 18.60 -15.11
N ARG A 394 4.28 19.77 -14.80
CA ARG A 394 3.49 20.57 -15.74
C ARG A 394 4.31 21.04 -16.94
N SER A 395 5.59 21.37 -16.74
CA SER A 395 6.49 21.79 -17.82
C SER A 395 6.86 20.66 -18.78
N VAL A 396 7.03 19.42 -18.27
CA VAL A 396 7.45 18.25 -19.07
C VAL A 396 6.28 17.37 -19.52
N CYS A 397 5.17 17.40 -18.82
CA CYS A 397 3.96 16.61 -19.05
C CYS A 397 2.70 17.50 -18.97
N PRO A 398 2.45 18.41 -19.92
CA PRO A 398 1.35 19.38 -19.85
C PRO A 398 -0.05 18.80 -20.10
N SER A 399 -0.15 17.55 -20.57
CA SER A 399 -1.44 16.97 -21.02
C SER A 399 -2.47 16.68 -19.93
N PRO A 400 -2.12 16.11 -18.74
CA PRO A 400 -3.12 15.85 -17.71
C PRO A 400 -3.59 17.13 -17.04
N ALA A 401 -4.81 17.10 -16.47
CA ALA A 401 -5.23 18.11 -15.51
C ALA A 401 -4.52 17.88 -14.18
N TYR A 402 -3.96 18.93 -13.59
CA TYR A 402 -3.33 18.90 -12.27
C TYR A 402 -4.29 19.45 -11.23
N VAL A 403 -4.67 18.62 -10.27
CA VAL A 403 -5.62 18.99 -9.22
C VAL A 403 -5.04 18.68 -7.84
N ASP A 404 -5.48 19.40 -6.83
CA ASP A 404 -5.20 19.04 -5.45
C ASP A 404 -6.48 18.71 -4.69
N LEU A 405 -6.30 17.99 -3.58
CA LEU A 405 -7.33 17.71 -2.61
C LEU A 405 -6.84 18.11 -1.22
N SER A 406 -7.55 19.06 -0.62
CA SER A 406 -7.26 19.57 0.71
C SER A 406 -8.38 19.24 1.70
N HIS A 407 -7.99 18.72 2.88
CA HIS A 407 -8.94 18.23 3.90
C HIS A 407 -9.12 19.18 5.07
N ILE A 408 -8.07 19.90 5.48
CA ILE A 408 -8.08 20.69 6.71
C ILE A 408 -6.99 21.75 6.65
N GLU A 409 -7.28 22.92 7.18
CA GLU A 409 -6.29 23.93 7.49
C GLU A 409 -5.60 23.65 8.83
N GLU A 410 -4.29 23.80 8.87
CA GLU A 410 -3.44 23.60 10.06
C GLU A 410 -2.63 24.88 10.33
N GLU A 411 -3.21 25.83 11.05
CA GLU A 411 -2.58 27.16 11.25
C GLU A 411 -1.21 27.08 11.93
N SER A 412 -1.01 26.10 12.81
CA SER A 412 0.27 25.88 13.50
C SER A 412 1.35 25.25 12.62
N TRP A 413 0.96 24.69 11.45
CA TRP A 413 1.87 24.04 10.52
C TRP A 413 1.91 24.78 9.19
N HIS A 414 3.05 25.38 8.86
CA HIS A 414 3.25 26.16 7.64
C HIS A 414 2.17 27.24 7.37
N ASN A 415 1.60 27.82 8.45
CA ASN A 415 0.60 28.89 8.39
C ASN A 415 -0.64 28.48 7.54
N GLY A 416 -1.15 27.29 7.79
CA GLY A 416 -2.35 26.76 7.16
C GLY A 416 -2.18 25.43 6.40
N GLY A 417 -1.00 24.81 6.44
CA GLY A 417 -0.75 23.48 5.91
C GLY A 417 -0.92 23.33 4.39
N HIS A 418 -1.45 22.18 3.96
CA HIS A 418 -1.66 21.86 2.55
C HIS A 418 -2.57 22.86 1.81
N PRO A 419 -3.71 23.31 2.37
CA PRO A 419 -4.53 24.33 1.71
C PRO A 419 -3.77 25.64 1.44
N ARG A 420 -2.88 26.04 2.36
CA ARG A 420 -2.03 27.22 2.16
C ARG A 420 -1.08 27.02 0.97
N ARG A 421 -0.53 25.79 0.84
CA ARG A 421 0.31 25.44 -0.31
C ARG A 421 -0.50 25.44 -1.60
N GLY A 422 -1.73 24.91 -1.57
CA GLY A 422 -2.66 24.92 -2.71
C GLY A 422 -2.98 26.35 -3.20
N VAL A 423 -3.21 27.29 -2.27
CA VAL A 423 -3.39 28.72 -2.63
C VAL A 423 -2.15 29.26 -3.38
N GLY A 424 -0.94 28.99 -2.85
CA GLY A 424 0.31 29.47 -3.45
C GLY A 424 0.66 28.81 -4.79
N MET A 425 0.03 27.68 -5.11
CA MET A 425 0.28 26.92 -6.34
C MET A 425 -0.92 26.95 -7.31
N GLN A 426 -1.91 27.79 -7.07
CA GLN A 426 -3.16 27.78 -7.84
C GLN A 426 -2.96 28.12 -9.33
N ASP A 427 -1.93 28.85 -9.69
CA ASP A 427 -1.54 29.12 -11.08
C ASP A 427 -1.00 27.88 -11.82
N GLN A 428 -0.53 26.89 -11.06
CA GLN A 428 -0.01 25.60 -11.55
C GLN A 428 -1.03 24.46 -11.47
N LEU A 429 -2.18 24.69 -10.84
CA LEU A 429 -3.27 23.73 -10.68
C LEU A 429 -4.43 24.11 -11.63
N ASP A 430 -5.11 23.12 -12.17
CA ASP A 430 -6.35 23.34 -12.93
C ASP A 430 -7.56 23.49 -12.00
N LEU A 431 -7.53 22.83 -10.83
CA LEU A 431 -8.60 22.89 -9.84
C LEU A 431 -8.07 22.57 -8.44
N ASN A 432 -8.54 23.31 -7.44
CA ASN A 432 -8.44 22.91 -6.04
C ASN A 432 -9.75 22.24 -5.60
N ILE A 433 -9.64 21.06 -4.99
CA ILE A 433 -10.78 20.35 -4.40
C ILE A 433 -10.69 20.45 -2.89
N VAL A 434 -11.75 20.86 -2.24
CA VAL A 434 -11.82 21.00 -0.78
C VAL A 434 -13.04 20.26 -0.22
N ILE A 435 -12.97 19.82 1.03
CA ILE A 435 -14.04 19.01 1.63
C ILE A 435 -15.15 19.83 2.29
N SER A 436 -15.05 21.16 2.30
CA SER A 436 -16.05 22.05 2.92
C SER A 436 -16.07 23.43 2.30
N LYS A 437 -17.21 24.13 2.43
CA LYS A 437 -17.34 25.55 2.08
C LYS A 437 -16.50 26.43 3.00
N HIS A 438 -16.35 26.02 4.28
CA HIS A 438 -15.46 26.67 5.22
C HIS A 438 -14.03 26.73 4.66
N LEU A 439 -13.48 25.60 4.23
CA LEU A 439 -12.13 25.54 3.68
C LEU A 439 -12.00 26.34 2.37
N LYS A 440 -13.02 26.31 1.51
CA LYS A 440 -13.08 27.19 0.33
C LYS A 440 -12.99 28.66 0.72
N GLN A 441 -13.80 29.10 1.70
CA GLN A 441 -13.79 30.49 2.19
C GLN A 441 -12.43 30.85 2.81
N TRP A 442 -11.84 29.92 3.56
CA TRP A 442 -10.50 30.08 4.16
C TRP A 442 -9.43 30.31 3.08
N MET A 443 -9.43 29.54 1.98
CA MET A 443 -8.52 29.71 0.85
C MET A 443 -8.75 31.03 0.11
N VAL A 444 -10.02 31.39 -0.15
CA VAL A 444 -10.38 32.65 -0.80
C VAL A 444 -9.94 33.86 0.02
N ALA A 445 -10.12 33.83 1.34
CA ALA A 445 -9.62 34.88 2.23
C ALA A 445 -8.08 35.06 2.20
N ARG A 446 -7.37 34.06 1.67
CA ARG A 446 -5.90 34.07 1.49
C ARG A 446 -5.45 34.28 0.06
N GLY A 447 -6.38 34.72 -0.80
CA GLY A 447 -6.10 35.18 -2.16
C GLY A 447 -6.34 34.15 -3.27
N ALA A 448 -6.94 33.00 -2.96
CA ALA A 448 -7.31 32.04 -4.01
C ALA A 448 -8.51 32.52 -4.83
N ASP A 449 -8.48 32.23 -6.14
CA ASP A 449 -9.61 32.46 -7.04
C ASP A 449 -10.74 31.45 -6.74
N PRO A 450 -11.92 31.89 -6.29
CA PRO A 450 -13.04 31.02 -5.95
C PRO A 450 -13.60 30.22 -7.13
N SER A 451 -13.40 30.67 -8.36
CA SER A 451 -13.85 29.95 -9.56
C SER A 451 -13.03 28.68 -9.85
N ARG A 452 -11.87 28.56 -9.22
CA ARG A 452 -10.95 27.41 -9.33
C ARG A 452 -10.97 26.52 -8.09
N ILE A 453 -11.98 26.67 -7.23
CA ILE A 453 -12.14 25.84 -6.02
C ILE A 453 -13.50 25.17 -6.05
N GLU A 454 -13.50 23.84 -6.06
CA GLU A 454 -14.71 23.03 -5.95
C GLU A 454 -14.83 22.38 -4.57
N VAL A 455 -16.06 22.31 -4.07
CA VAL A 455 -16.35 21.65 -2.79
C VAL A 455 -16.85 20.24 -3.06
N SER A 456 -16.11 19.25 -2.57
CA SER A 456 -16.50 17.85 -2.59
C SER A 456 -16.57 17.33 -1.16
N TYR A 457 -17.76 17.30 -0.59
CA TYR A 457 -17.96 16.81 0.77
C TYR A 457 -17.52 15.35 0.91
N CYS A 458 -17.02 15.01 2.10
CA CYS A 458 -16.88 13.61 2.48
C CYS A 458 -18.26 12.94 2.53
N ASN A 459 -18.27 11.63 2.38
CA ASN A 459 -19.46 10.83 2.59
C ASN A 459 -19.07 9.47 3.18
N VAL A 460 -20.05 8.70 3.60
CA VAL A 460 -19.89 7.35 4.12
C VAL A 460 -20.87 6.41 3.43
N ASP A 461 -20.54 5.15 3.39
CA ASP A 461 -21.46 4.10 2.97
C ASP A 461 -22.53 3.92 4.07
N HIS A 462 -23.68 4.57 3.88
CA HIS A 462 -24.78 4.57 4.87
C HIS A 462 -25.48 3.22 4.98
N GLU A 463 -25.27 2.28 4.08
CA GLU A 463 -25.74 0.90 4.19
C GLU A 463 -24.81 0.10 5.10
N TYR A 464 -23.49 0.23 4.90
CA TYR A 464 -22.48 -0.36 5.77
C TYR A 464 -22.55 0.22 7.19
N TRP A 465 -22.66 1.55 7.32
CA TRP A 465 -22.85 2.25 8.60
C TRP A 465 -24.32 2.30 8.98
N THR A 466 -24.89 1.15 9.31
CA THR A 466 -26.27 0.99 9.74
C THR A 466 -26.33 0.34 11.10
N ARG A 467 -27.13 0.93 12.01
CA ARG A 467 -27.33 0.43 13.38
C ARG A 467 -27.95 -0.96 13.37
N ASN A 468 -27.33 -1.90 14.06
CA ASN A 468 -27.81 -3.27 14.21
C ASN A 468 -28.27 -3.54 15.66
N PRO A 469 -29.56 -3.83 15.90
CA PRO A 469 -30.07 -4.09 17.26
C PRO A 469 -29.49 -5.34 17.95
N GLU A 470 -29.16 -6.38 17.18
CA GLU A 470 -28.55 -7.60 17.72
C GLU A 470 -27.13 -7.30 18.19
N VAL A 471 -26.31 -6.68 17.33
CA VAL A 471 -24.94 -6.25 17.66
C VAL A 471 -24.95 -5.29 18.86
N ARG A 472 -25.98 -4.37 18.95
CA ARG A 472 -26.13 -3.52 20.13
C ARG A 472 -26.26 -4.33 21.42
N THR A 473 -27.09 -5.36 21.40
CA THR A 473 -27.31 -6.23 22.55
C THR A 473 -26.05 -6.98 22.94
N ASP A 474 -25.37 -7.59 21.96
CA ASP A 474 -24.17 -8.38 22.16
C ASP A 474 -23.01 -7.53 22.72
N VAL A 475 -22.74 -6.37 22.12
CA VAL A 475 -21.67 -5.46 22.57
C VAL A 475 -21.95 -4.92 23.97
N ARG A 476 -23.21 -4.56 24.28
CA ARG A 476 -23.57 -4.13 25.63
C ARG A 476 -23.40 -5.23 26.65
N CYS A 477 -23.79 -6.47 26.34
CA CYS A 477 -23.55 -7.63 27.18
C CYS A 477 -22.05 -7.90 27.40
N GLU A 478 -21.27 -7.91 26.33
CA GLU A 478 -19.81 -8.08 26.39
C GLU A 478 -19.14 -7.05 27.32
N LEU A 479 -19.56 -5.80 27.22
CA LEU A 479 -18.99 -4.70 27.99
C LEU A 479 -19.63 -4.51 29.38
N GLY A 480 -20.62 -5.33 29.75
CA GLY A 480 -21.34 -5.24 31.04
C GLY A 480 -22.17 -3.97 31.18
N ILE A 481 -22.79 -3.50 30.09
CA ILE A 481 -23.59 -2.26 30.04
C ILE A 481 -25.06 -2.60 30.13
N GLY A 482 -25.79 -1.92 31.03
CA GLY A 482 -27.23 -2.10 31.20
C GLY A 482 -28.04 -1.67 29.96
N THR A 483 -29.22 -2.29 29.77
CA THR A 483 -30.09 -2.03 28.60
C THR A 483 -30.52 -0.57 28.48
N ASP A 484 -30.82 0.08 29.62
CA ASP A 484 -31.31 1.46 29.70
C ASP A 484 -30.20 2.49 30.03
N GLU A 485 -28.96 2.01 30.17
CA GLU A 485 -27.84 2.87 30.49
C GLU A 485 -27.42 3.70 29.26
N SER A 486 -27.18 5.00 29.48
CA SER A 486 -26.69 5.89 28.41
C SER A 486 -25.24 5.56 28.08
N VAL A 487 -24.94 5.40 26.78
CA VAL A 487 -23.60 5.11 26.29
C VAL A 487 -23.07 6.26 25.47
N ILE A 488 -21.92 6.80 25.91
CA ILE A 488 -21.17 7.85 25.24
C ILE A 488 -19.97 7.19 24.54
N LEU A 489 -19.81 7.42 23.24
CA LEU A 489 -18.70 6.89 22.45
C LEU A 489 -17.79 8.02 21.97
N PHE A 490 -16.50 7.83 22.15
CA PHE A 490 -15.43 8.51 21.42
C PHE A 490 -14.69 7.48 20.58
N ALA A 491 -14.48 7.75 19.30
CA ALA A 491 -13.63 6.93 18.42
C ALA A 491 -12.68 7.82 17.63
N GLY A 492 -11.37 7.63 17.82
CA GLY A 492 -10.35 8.41 17.13
C GLY A 492 -9.00 8.41 17.84
N ARG A 493 -8.00 8.99 17.17
CA ARG A 493 -6.64 9.06 17.70
C ARG A 493 -6.57 9.95 18.95
N LEU A 494 -5.95 9.47 20.01
CA LEU A 494 -5.76 10.22 21.25
C LEU A 494 -4.56 11.16 21.14
N CYS A 495 -4.80 12.39 20.67
CA CYS A 495 -3.80 13.42 20.42
C CYS A 495 -4.39 14.81 20.66
N ALA A 496 -3.52 15.83 20.73
CA ALA A 496 -3.88 17.22 21.00
C ALA A 496 -5.04 17.74 20.12
N GLN A 497 -5.13 17.33 18.85
CA GLN A 497 -6.23 17.67 17.95
C GLN A 497 -7.60 17.25 18.50
N LYS A 498 -7.67 16.06 19.06
CA LYS A 498 -8.91 15.44 19.55
C LYS A 498 -9.24 15.77 21.02
N GLN A 499 -8.36 16.51 21.69
CA GLN A 499 -8.50 16.98 23.07
C GLN A 499 -8.92 15.91 24.10
N PRO A 500 -8.16 14.83 24.29
CA PRO A 500 -8.49 13.80 25.27
C PRO A 500 -8.55 14.33 26.72
N ASN A 501 -7.88 15.45 27.02
CA ASN A 501 -7.98 16.15 28.29
C ASN A 501 -9.39 16.75 28.52
N VAL A 502 -9.96 17.42 27.52
CA VAL A 502 -11.33 17.96 27.58
C VAL A 502 -12.33 16.82 27.64
N LEU A 503 -12.15 15.77 26.84
CA LEU A 503 -12.97 14.56 26.89
C LEU A 503 -12.99 13.97 28.31
N ALA A 504 -11.84 13.69 28.92
CA ALA A 504 -11.75 13.05 30.23
C ALA A 504 -12.35 13.90 31.34
N LYS A 505 -12.03 15.20 31.38
CA LYS A 505 -12.55 16.13 32.37
C LYS A 505 -14.05 16.36 32.24
N THR A 506 -14.59 16.37 31.02
CA THR A 506 -16.02 16.40 30.75
C THR A 506 -16.72 15.17 31.34
N LEU A 507 -16.18 13.97 31.08
CA LEU A 507 -16.72 12.71 31.62
C LEU A 507 -16.67 12.68 33.14
N LEU A 508 -15.58 13.18 33.75
CA LEU A 508 -15.48 13.35 35.21
C LEU A 508 -16.58 14.24 35.76
N ARG A 509 -16.83 15.38 35.11
CA ARG A 509 -17.88 16.33 35.56
C ARG A 509 -19.28 15.73 35.43
N VAL A 510 -19.54 14.97 34.36
CA VAL A 510 -20.80 14.22 34.19
C VAL A 510 -20.95 13.17 35.30
N ALA A 511 -19.88 12.42 35.64
CA ALA A 511 -19.91 11.44 36.73
C ALA A 511 -20.19 12.11 38.10
N GLN A 512 -19.54 13.26 38.38
CA GLN A 512 -19.76 14.03 39.61
C GLN A 512 -21.21 14.56 39.76
N SER A 513 -21.95 14.70 38.66
CA SER A 513 -23.38 15.08 38.72
C SER A 513 -24.29 13.93 39.17
N GLY A 514 -23.74 12.74 39.46
CA GLY A 514 -24.48 11.57 39.92
C GLY A 514 -25.22 10.79 38.83
N LYS A 515 -25.00 11.14 37.56
CA LYS A 515 -25.62 10.44 36.41
C LYS A 515 -24.92 9.12 36.13
N GLN A 516 -25.70 8.08 35.85
CA GLN A 516 -25.18 6.76 35.45
C GLN A 516 -25.01 6.72 33.92
N PHE A 517 -23.80 6.36 33.49
CA PHE A 517 -23.45 6.19 32.07
C PHE A 517 -22.24 5.27 31.91
N THR A 518 -22.07 4.74 30.71
CA THR A 518 -20.80 4.15 30.29
C THR A 518 -20.21 4.99 29.14
N ALA A 519 -18.96 5.40 29.28
CA ALA A 519 -18.20 6.00 28.20
C ALA A 519 -17.26 4.95 27.60
N ILE A 520 -17.30 4.79 26.29
CA ILE A 520 -16.41 3.92 25.52
C ILE A 520 -15.41 4.80 24.77
N ILE A 521 -14.13 4.60 24.99
CA ILE A 521 -13.06 5.32 24.29
C ILE A 521 -12.29 4.32 23.44
N ALA A 522 -12.47 4.39 22.12
CA ALA A 522 -11.84 3.55 21.12
C ALA A 522 -10.80 4.35 20.35
N GLY A 523 -9.54 3.99 20.51
CA GLY A 523 -8.40 4.63 19.87
C GLY A 523 -7.16 4.65 20.74
N ASP A 524 -6.04 4.94 20.10
CA ASP A 524 -4.74 5.07 20.74
C ASP A 524 -4.03 6.33 20.25
N GLY A 525 -2.91 6.69 20.89
CA GLY A 525 -2.13 7.86 20.50
C GLY A 525 -1.22 8.35 21.61
N PRO A 526 -0.49 9.46 21.36
CA PRO A 526 0.49 9.99 22.33
C PRO A 526 -0.10 10.32 23.70
N ASP A 527 -1.39 10.66 23.78
CA ASP A 527 -2.04 11.05 25.03
C ASP A 527 -2.70 9.86 25.77
N SER A 528 -2.62 8.64 25.21
CA SER A 528 -3.20 7.43 25.84
C SER A 528 -2.68 7.12 27.25
N PRO A 529 -1.36 7.26 27.54
CA PRO A 529 -0.83 7.01 28.87
C PRO A 529 -1.40 8.00 29.90
N TRP A 530 -1.50 9.28 29.52
CA TRP A 530 -2.09 10.30 30.39
C TRP A 530 -3.56 10.01 30.67
N LEU A 531 -4.34 9.69 29.64
CA LEU A 531 -5.78 9.38 29.79
C LEU A 531 -6.03 8.18 30.71
N ARG A 532 -5.21 7.15 30.61
CA ARG A 532 -5.28 5.96 31.47
C ARG A 532 -5.02 6.33 32.92
N SER A 533 -3.94 7.09 33.17
CA SER A 533 -3.60 7.57 34.52
C SER A 533 -4.71 8.46 35.11
N PHE A 534 -5.33 9.31 34.29
CA PHE A 534 -6.44 10.17 34.72
C PHE A 534 -7.68 9.35 35.13
N VAL A 535 -8.05 8.34 34.37
CA VAL A 535 -9.18 7.45 34.65
C VAL A 535 -8.96 6.71 35.98
N ASP A 536 -7.74 6.23 36.23
CA ASP A 536 -7.38 5.53 37.46
C ASP A 536 -7.38 6.47 38.69
N GLU A 537 -6.74 7.65 38.57
CA GLU A 537 -6.67 8.66 39.63
C GLU A 537 -8.05 9.11 40.11
N HIS A 538 -8.97 9.34 39.15
CA HIS A 538 -10.32 9.80 39.44
C HIS A 538 -11.32 8.66 39.65
N LYS A 539 -10.87 7.39 39.67
CA LYS A 539 -11.68 6.19 39.92
C LYS A 539 -12.86 6.03 38.95
N LEU A 540 -12.63 6.39 37.70
CA LEU A 540 -13.64 6.33 36.63
C LEU A 540 -13.70 4.97 35.93
N ALA A 541 -12.89 3.99 36.29
CA ALA A 541 -12.77 2.70 35.59
C ALA A 541 -14.08 1.90 35.50
N SER A 542 -15.05 2.16 36.40
CA SER A 542 -16.39 1.55 36.31
C SER A 542 -17.26 2.16 35.23
N GLN A 543 -17.04 3.44 34.88
CA GLN A 543 -17.87 4.22 33.92
C GLN A 543 -17.14 4.49 32.58
N VAL A 544 -15.79 4.42 32.54
CA VAL A 544 -14.98 4.72 31.36
C VAL A 544 -14.20 3.48 30.92
N LYS A 545 -14.48 2.99 29.74
CA LYS A 545 -13.83 1.80 29.15
C LYS A 545 -12.85 2.24 28.05
N LEU A 546 -11.55 2.02 28.30
CA LEU A 546 -10.47 2.32 27.36
C LEU A 546 -10.15 1.06 26.55
N LEU A 547 -10.50 1.04 25.26
CA LEU A 547 -10.35 -0.17 24.41
C LEU A 547 -9.05 -0.18 23.61
N GLY A 548 -8.30 0.95 23.55
CA GLY A 548 -7.14 1.07 22.67
C GLY A 548 -7.54 1.14 21.20
N GLU A 549 -6.60 0.86 20.32
CA GLU A 549 -6.83 0.82 18.88
C GLU A 549 -7.69 -0.38 18.49
N VAL A 550 -8.72 -0.16 17.71
CA VAL A 550 -9.67 -1.19 17.24
C VAL A 550 -9.90 -1.06 15.73
N SER A 551 -10.37 -2.13 15.10
CA SER A 551 -10.72 -2.15 13.68
C SER A 551 -11.94 -1.26 13.36
N SER A 552 -12.09 -0.87 12.09
CA SER A 552 -13.27 -0.11 11.61
C SER A 552 -14.58 -0.88 11.84
N ASP A 553 -14.59 -2.20 11.65
CA ASP A 553 -15.75 -3.05 11.96
C ASP A 553 -16.11 -2.97 13.45
N ARG A 554 -15.10 -3.02 14.33
CA ARG A 554 -15.33 -2.89 15.77
C ARG A 554 -15.85 -1.50 16.15
N VAL A 555 -15.37 -0.42 15.49
CA VAL A 555 -15.91 0.93 15.69
C VAL A 555 -17.42 0.96 15.33
N ARG A 556 -17.81 0.35 14.22
CA ARG A 556 -19.23 0.24 13.81
C ARG A 556 -20.05 -0.52 14.83
N ASP A 557 -19.53 -1.62 15.37
CA ASP A 557 -20.22 -2.40 16.40
C ASP A 557 -20.40 -1.60 17.70
N LEU A 558 -19.35 -0.85 18.12
CA LEU A 558 -19.42 0.06 19.26
C LEU A 558 -20.41 1.21 19.03
N MET A 559 -20.49 1.75 17.80
CA MET A 559 -21.49 2.75 17.43
C MET A 559 -22.94 2.17 17.52
N SER A 560 -23.14 0.89 17.18
CA SER A 560 -24.42 0.23 17.40
C SER A 560 -24.82 0.20 18.88
N ALA A 561 -23.85 0.02 19.79
CA ALA A 561 -24.08 0.00 21.23
C ALA A 561 -24.31 1.37 21.86
N ALA A 562 -23.81 2.45 21.22
CA ALA A 562 -23.80 3.81 21.73
C ALA A 562 -25.11 4.56 21.51
N ASP A 563 -25.26 5.70 22.19
CA ASP A 563 -26.39 6.63 22.10
C ASP A 563 -25.92 8.04 21.75
N ILE A 564 -24.76 8.46 22.27
CA ILE A 564 -24.15 9.78 22.04
C ILE A 564 -22.73 9.55 21.48
N TYR A 565 -22.40 10.26 20.43
CA TYR A 565 -21.04 10.34 19.93
C TYR A 565 -20.42 11.69 20.34
N PHE A 566 -19.34 11.67 21.10
CA PHE A 566 -18.71 12.88 21.64
C PHE A 566 -17.31 13.10 21.08
N LEU A 567 -17.10 14.24 20.42
CA LEU A 567 -15.83 14.61 19.80
C LEU A 567 -15.49 16.10 20.04
N PRO A 568 -14.72 16.44 21.10
CA PRO A 568 -14.39 17.82 21.47
C PRO A 568 -13.21 18.41 20.72
N SER A 569 -12.97 18.07 19.46
CA SER A 569 -11.75 18.43 18.71
C SER A 569 -11.42 19.93 18.73
N SER A 570 -10.13 20.26 18.74
CA SER A 570 -9.63 21.64 18.62
C SER A 570 -9.72 22.17 17.20
N TRP A 571 -9.50 21.33 16.20
CA TRP A 571 -9.60 21.65 14.77
C TRP A 571 -9.99 20.41 13.97
N GLU A 572 -10.80 20.61 12.94
CA GLU A 572 -11.24 19.60 11.99
C GLU A 572 -11.50 20.26 10.63
N GLY A 573 -11.41 19.47 9.54
CA GLY A 573 -12.08 19.84 8.30
C GLY A 573 -13.60 19.64 8.44
N ILE A 574 -14.04 18.39 8.21
CA ILE A 574 -15.31 17.81 8.72
C ILE A 574 -14.93 16.40 9.18
N ALA A 575 -15.21 16.07 10.43
CA ALA A 575 -14.85 14.79 10.99
C ALA A 575 -15.61 13.64 10.32
N LEU A 576 -14.89 12.69 9.68
CA LEU A 576 -15.51 11.50 9.07
C LEU A 576 -16.30 10.69 10.09
N SER A 577 -15.80 10.61 11.32
CA SER A 577 -16.50 9.91 12.40
C SER A 577 -17.86 10.53 12.76
N PHE A 578 -18.10 11.81 12.41
CA PHE A 578 -19.45 12.38 12.52
C PHE A 578 -20.38 11.85 11.43
N TYR A 579 -19.92 11.71 10.18
CA TYR A 579 -20.71 11.06 9.14
C TYR A 579 -21.06 9.62 9.54
N GLU A 580 -20.10 8.88 10.09
CA GLU A 580 -20.29 7.51 10.58
C GLU A 580 -21.30 7.45 11.72
N ALA A 581 -21.12 8.27 12.76
CA ALA A 581 -21.99 8.33 13.93
C ALA A 581 -23.42 8.76 13.57
N MET A 582 -23.57 9.77 12.70
CA MET A 582 -24.86 10.23 12.21
C MET A 582 -25.56 9.15 11.38
N SER A 583 -24.83 8.43 10.54
CA SER A 583 -25.34 7.29 9.79
C SER A 583 -25.86 6.18 10.70
N MET A 584 -25.21 5.99 11.87
CA MET A 584 -25.56 5.02 12.92
C MET A 584 -26.64 5.53 13.90
N GLU A 585 -27.31 6.64 13.60
CA GLU A 585 -28.36 7.23 14.44
C GLU A 585 -27.91 7.66 15.85
N LEU A 586 -26.64 8.10 16.01
CA LEU A 586 -26.17 8.67 17.27
C LEU A 586 -26.44 10.17 17.33
N ALA A 587 -26.77 10.65 18.53
CA ALA A 587 -26.76 12.10 18.80
C ALA A 587 -25.29 12.56 18.87
N VAL A 588 -24.85 13.44 17.97
CA VAL A 588 -23.47 13.93 17.95
C VAL A 588 -23.33 15.17 18.82
N VAL A 589 -22.23 15.21 19.59
CA VAL A 589 -21.84 16.37 20.41
C VAL A 589 -20.38 16.71 20.08
N GLY A 590 -20.08 17.96 19.76
CA GLY A 590 -18.71 18.36 19.43
C GLY A 590 -18.48 19.86 19.37
N ALA A 591 -17.37 20.28 18.77
CA ALA A 591 -16.95 21.66 18.66
C ALA A 591 -17.41 22.32 17.35
N ILE A 592 -17.66 23.62 17.37
CA ILE A 592 -17.78 24.46 16.17
C ILE A 592 -16.34 24.74 15.68
N VAL A 593 -15.83 23.86 14.81
CA VAL A 593 -14.51 24.01 14.18
C VAL A 593 -14.59 23.58 12.71
N GLY A 594 -13.82 24.23 11.86
CA GLY A 594 -13.78 23.94 10.42
C GLY A 594 -15.18 23.95 9.79
N GLY A 595 -15.42 22.96 8.93
CA GLY A 595 -16.72 22.78 8.24
C GLY A 595 -17.79 22.03 9.04
N GLN A 596 -17.63 21.75 10.33
CA GLN A 596 -18.57 20.87 11.06
C GLN A 596 -19.99 21.40 11.10
N LEU A 597 -20.19 22.74 11.12
CA LEU A 597 -21.53 23.37 11.02
C LEU A 597 -22.25 23.09 9.68
N GLU A 598 -21.51 22.71 8.64
CA GLU A 598 -22.09 22.36 7.34
C GLU A 598 -22.73 20.96 7.38
N LEU A 599 -22.24 20.09 8.25
CA LEU A 599 -22.73 18.74 8.46
C LEU A 599 -23.76 18.67 9.58
N VAL A 600 -23.43 19.20 10.77
CA VAL A 600 -24.24 19.07 11.99
C VAL A 600 -25.01 20.34 12.22
N THR A 601 -26.34 20.26 12.10
CA THR A 601 -27.31 21.33 12.38
C THR A 601 -27.98 21.09 13.74
N PRO A 602 -28.60 22.11 14.35
CA PRO A 602 -29.21 21.99 15.70
C PRO A 602 -30.29 20.91 15.84
N ASP A 603 -30.88 20.46 14.74
CA ASP A 603 -31.90 19.42 14.68
C ASP A 603 -31.33 18.00 14.59
N CYS A 604 -30.02 17.87 14.35
CA CYS A 604 -29.34 16.56 14.26
C CYS A 604 -28.14 16.39 15.19
N GLY A 605 -27.75 17.43 15.95
CA GLY A 605 -26.65 17.35 16.90
C GLY A 605 -26.42 18.64 17.69
N ILE A 606 -25.40 18.63 18.54
CA ILE A 606 -25.01 19.78 19.36
C ILE A 606 -23.56 20.13 19.09
N LEU A 607 -23.33 21.29 18.50
CA LEU A 607 -21.98 21.84 18.37
C LEU A 607 -21.83 23.07 19.28
N LEU A 608 -20.71 23.10 20.03
CA LEU A 608 -20.43 24.17 20.97
C LEU A 608 -19.25 25.03 20.49
N PRO A 609 -19.27 26.35 20.72
CA PRO A 609 -18.17 27.22 20.33
C PRO A 609 -16.91 26.90 21.13
N LYS A 610 -15.74 27.11 20.52
CA LYS A 610 -14.45 27.03 21.21
C LYS A 610 -14.34 28.14 22.25
N ALA A 611 -13.83 27.77 23.42
CA ALA A 611 -13.59 28.66 24.56
C ALA A 611 -12.33 28.23 25.32
N ASP A 612 -12.12 28.78 26.53
CA ASP A 612 -11.15 28.23 27.46
C ASP A 612 -11.56 26.82 27.92
N GLU A 613 -10.60 26.03 28.38
CA GLU A 613 -10.79 24.62 28.70
C GLU A 613 -11.91 24.37 29.73
N ASP A 614 -11.99 25.18 30.81
CA ASP A 614 -12.99 24.99 31.86
C ASP A 614 -14.41 25.34 31.37
N THR A 615 -14.53 26.36 30.53
CA THR A 615 -15.79 26.74 29.88
C THR A 615 -16.26 25.65 28.92
N GLU A 616 -15.35 25.09 28.08
CA GLU A 616 -15.67 23.98 27.17
C GLU A 616 -16.15 22.74 27.95
N ILE A 617 -15.40 22.33 28.99
CA ILE A 617 -15.72 21.19 29.84
C ILE A 617 -17.11 21.34 30.47
N THR A 618 -17.43 22.53 30.97
CA THR A 618 -18.73 22.83 31.58
C THR A 618 -19.84 22.72 30.55
N ALA A 619 -19.68 23.37 29.41
CA ALA A 619 -20.70 23.38 28.36
C ALA A 619 -20.96 21.97 27.78
N TYR A 620 -19.89 21.17 27.55
CA TYR A 620 -20.05 19.78 27.12
C TYR A 620 -20.74 18.91 28.17
N ALA A 621 -20.36 19.04 29.46
CA ALA A 621 -20.99 18.28 30.53
C ALA A 621 -22.50 18.60 30.66
N ASP A 622 -22.88 19.88 30.53
CA ASP A 622 -24.25 20.31 30.57
C ASP A 622 -25.05 19.80 29.37
N ALA A 623 -24.47 19.87 28.16
CA ALA A 623 -25.10 19.38 26.94
C ALA A 623 -25.31 17.84 26.99
N ILE A 624 -24.31 17.08 27.35
CA ILE A 624 -24.39 15.63 27.49
C ILE A 624 -25.37 15.27 28.62
N GLY A 625 -25.27 15.97 29.77
CA GLY A 625 -26.16 15.76 30.89
C GLY A 625 -27.63 16.05 30.58
N SER A 626 -27.90 17.05 29.75
CA SER A 626 -29.25 17.33 29.25
C SER A 626 -29.78 16.23 28.34
N LEU A 627 -28.96 15.78 27.40
CA LEU A 627 -29.32 14.64 26.51
C LEU A 627 -29.64 13.39 27.29
N MET A 628 -28.81 13.03 28.28
CA MET A 628 -29.05 11.84 29.12
C MET A 628 -30.36 11.94 29.92
N ALA A 629 -30.80 13.12 30.28
CA ALA A 629 -32.08 13.31 30.95
C ALA A 629 -33.30 13.18 29.99
N GLU A 630 -33.10 13.25 28.69
CA GLU A 630 -34.11 13.23 27.65
C GLU A 630 -33.84 12.15 26.57
N PRO A 631 -33.98 10.84 26.88
CA PRO A 631 -33.66 9.75 25.91
C PRO A 631 -34.49 9.86 24.60
N ALA A 632 -35.68 10.44 24.65
CA ALA A 632 -36.48 10.67 23.44
C ALA A 632 -35.84 11.71 22.51
N ARG A 633 -35.14 12.70 23.05
CA ARG A 633 -34.41 13.71 22.30
C ARG A 633 -33.18 13.12 21.63
N ILE A 634 -32.42 12.22 22.32
CA ILE A 634 -31.31 11.49 21.72
C ILE A 634 -31.76 10.73 20.46
N LYS A 635 -32.88 10.00 20.57
CA LYS A 635 -33.46 9.24 19.45
C LYS A 635 -33.96 10.14 18.31
N ALA A 636 -34.48 11.32 18.63
CA ALA A 636 -34.96 12.29 17.62
C ALA A 636 -33.76 12.86 16.85
N LEU A 637 -32.71 13.34 17.55
CA LEU A 637 -31.50 13.86 16.94
C LEU A 637 -30.82 12.80 16.05
N GLY A 638 -30.68 11.56 16.55
CA GLY A 638 -30.06 10.47 15.80
C GLY A 638 -30.79 10.13 14.50
N ARG A 639 -32.16 10.11 14.52
CA ARG A 639 -32.95 9.89 13.29
C ARG A 639 -32.74 11.00 12.27
N THR A 640 -32.86 12.27 12.71
CA THR A 640 -32.62 13.40 11.84
C THR A 640 -31.19 13.42 11.29
N ALA A 641 -30.21 13.05 12.12
CA ALA A 641 -28.82 12.89 11.71
C ALA A 641 -28.67 11.88 10.56
N ARG A 642 -29.29 10.69 10.69
CA ARG A 642 -29.26 9.67 9.63
C ARG A 642 -29.94 10.14 8.35
N ASP A 643 -31.10 10.79 8.46
CA ASP A 643 -31.80 11.28 7.29
C ASP A 643 -31.03 12.37 6.54
N ARG A 644 -30.19 13.12 7.26
CA ARG A 644 -29.26 14.09 6.66
C ARG A 644 -28.09 13.46 5.90
N ILE A 645 -27.65 12.28 6.30
CA ILE A 645 -26.55 11.54 5.63
C ILE A 645 -27.03 10.84 4.36
N LYS A 646 -28.27 10.35 4.33
CA LYS A 646 -28.89 9.77 3.13
C LYS A 646 -29.12 10.81 2.03
#